data_2bd26410a62250018f88b0ca361dbaa5
#
_entry.id   2bd26410a62250018f88b0ca361dbaa5
#
_cell.length_a   1.000
_cell.length_b   1.000
_cell.length_c   1.000
_cell.angle_alpha   90.00
_cell.angle_beta   90.00
_cell.angle_gamma   90.00
#
_symmetry.space_group_name_H-M   'P 1'
#
loop_
_entity.id
_entity.type
_entity.pdbx_description
1 polymer ?
#
loop_
_entity_poly.entity_id
_entity_poly.type
_entity_poly.pdbx_seq_one_letter_code
_entity_poly.pdbx_strand_id
1 'polypeptide(L)'
;MNGTNRPTEPLSIAFYTSMLAFLTTIGVVGFLLFMAIWQYTTVGKVIIEILLSLIAFIGLFWNVYFSVSSIMKCFIPKKAFQTNTKYCSVIPENKPKHAEWMDVTIQIPVYKESLQEVLMPTLKSCMVARDHYVKNSGAKCNIVLCDDGMMVYLKNNFAAAEMMWETIEATKGKYFKLSQLLQKIPKPSRRHLKGLSSHAVYEVFHRMLYYYHYNIGFVARSTFDRRGKFKKASNCNSHLRLSWGAEQLSEADGISFEEALIENSHNSDGSRFIMFGGDVSIGELQLINDADARMSESVIIKTVPEFLNDKHLGFTQHATKTLDDQRRESYYINMLSSYTDALYMGHFLLSSILGCHPPLVGHSIILRSEAIKSCGRIRTLRKAQRWLNNIGLPFLSVDQIGSYNLQDNGSTEYWSECHVSEDFELMIHLYNLGFNGRYVNYPDCEFQEGITRTFDEEAGRHRKFALGAHELMFNSFNNWLGKGPFTPLFSTFLRSDIPSYYKIYLTSYMFGYTSGGCYILVFSIAAIARLCDVQQEIGFLSAFNSAGVLALSVIIYYVIGYTTFLFAMIKMKFSNNNLLFPEYRDHGVIYLCWRLIRYCMYFQILFYSVMGNYFFLGSMDHLMSRPNICGATNKDSIKITRCIAFCDMVRFNTGSWAIAFYLLVLAYLTVLKDADWKFDQWPNDMLGTFLFAGPAAFLALSAFYVPIILNPYILGWPFNPPLCGKKRQAEKKKNKGGKQVVDLGTFMAQTDSKLNKEIGRAENKPDVELGSLATNDFGRSNMTTATPFTNYHKTAPRKRPEGARPNQLTHAEKQRSRREANGNGASQRFTLAMI
;
A
#
# COMPACT_ATOMS: atom_id res chain seq x y z
N MET A 1 -11.63 -0.03 32.70
CA MET A 1 -12.50 0.53 31.66
C MET A 1 -12.81 -0.58 30.68
N ASN A 2 -14.08 -0.89 30.51
CA ASN A 2 -14.51 -2.15 29.90
C ASN A 2 -14.33 -2.08 28.40
N GLY A 3 -13.26 -2.73 27.90
CA GLY A 3 -13.21 -3.12 26.50
C GLY A 3 -14.48 -3.93 26.17
N THR A 4 -14.92 -3.83 24.93
CA THR A 4 -16.15 -4.49 24.46
C THR A 4 -16.23 -5.91 25.00
N ASN A 5 -17.37 -6.29 25.62
CA ASN A 5 -17.71 -7.66 26.04
C ASN A 5 -17.91 -8.61 24.84
N ARG A 6 -17.08 -8.47 23.79
CA ARG A 6 -17.14 -9.34 22.63
C ARG A 6 -16.53 -10.70 22.94
N PRO A 7 -17.11 -11.77 22.44
CA PRO A 7 -16.62 -13.12 22.70
C PRO A 7 -15.19 -13.28 22.19
N THR A 8 -14.33 -13.84 23.06
CA THR A 8 -12.92 -14.14 22.77
C THR A 8 -12.70 -15.61 22.40
N GLU A 9 -13.75 -16.39 22.28
CA GLU A 9 -13.66 -17.84 21.98
C GLU A 9 -12.80 -18.18 20.76
N PRO A 10 -12.84 -17.43 19.64
CA PRO A 10 -11.95 -17.67 18.52
C PRO A 10 -10.46 -17.46 18.85
N LEU A 11 -10.14 -16.72 19.90
CA LEU A 11 -8.76 -16.44 20.29
C LEU A 11 -7.99 -17.73 20.66
N SER A 12 -8.68 -18.70 21.26
CA SER A 12 -8.08 -20.01 21.59
C SER A 12 -7.65 -20.76 20.33
N ILE A 13 -8.46 -20.70 19.27
CA ILE A 13 -8.14 -21.36 17.99
C ILE A 13 -6.92 -20.68 17.34
N ALA A 14 -6.84 -19.35 17.35
CA ALA A 14 -5.68 -18.63 16.83
C ALA A 14 -4.39 -18.98 17.59
N PHE A 15 -4.46 -19.09 18.91
CA PHE A 15 -3.37 -19.52 19.75
C PHE A 15 -2.88 -20.93 19.38
N TYR A 16 -3.78 -21.91 19.34
CA TYR A 16 -3.44 -23.29 18.97
C TYR A 16 -2.92 -23.39 17.54
N THR A 17 -3.50 -22.63 16.59
CA THR A 17 -3.02 -22.55 15.22
C THR A 17 -1.57 -22.11 15.17
N SER A 18 -1.26 -21.02 15.83
CA SER A 18 0.09 -20.44 15.82
C SER A 18 1.10 -21.35 16.53
N MET A 19 0.74 -21.91 17.68
CA MET A 19 1.59 -22.84 18.40
C MET A 19 1.86 -24.12 17.62
N LEU A 20 0.81 -24.74 17.06
CA LEU A 20 0.95 -25.96 16.25
C LEU A 20 1.82 -25.70 15.01
N ALA A 21 1.60 -24.60 14.29
CA ALA A 21 2.40 -24.26 13.12
C ALA A 21 3.88 -24.03 13.49
N PHE A 22 4.14 -23.31 14.58
CA PHE A 22 5.49 -23.03 15.05
C PHE A 22 6.22 -24.31 15.49
N LEU A 23 5.57 -25.15 16.30
CA LEU A 23 6.13 -26.42 16.76
C LEU A 23 6.36 -27.39 15.59
N THR A 24 5.42 -27.45 14.64
CA THR A 24 5.60 -28.28 13.42
C THR A 24 6.82 -27.79 12.62
N THR A 25 6.98 -26.47 12.43
CA THR A 25 8.15 -25.92 11.71
C THR A 25 9.46 -26.25 12.41
N ILE A 26 9.51 -26.07 13.75
CA ILE A 26 10.69 -26.45 14.54
C ILE A 26 10.96 -27.95 14.46
N GLY A 27 9.91 -28.79 14.52
CA GLY A 27 10.04 -30.24 14.40
C GLY A 27 10.61 -30.66 13.03
N VAL A 28 10.14 -30.04 11.93
CA VAL A 28 10.67 -30.28 10.58
C VAL A 28 12.14 -29.85 10.48
N VAL A 29 12.49 -28.67 10.99
CA VAL A 29 13.87 -28.19 10.97
C VAL A 29 14.76 -29.07 11.88
N GLY A 30 14.27 -29.46 13.06
CA GLY A 30 14.94 -30.41 13.95
C GLY A 30 15.20 -31.76 13.26
N PHE A 31 14.22 -32.26 12.51
CA PHE A 31 14.40 -33.47 11.70
C PHE A 31 15.48 -33.28 10.61
N LEU A 32 15.49 -32.13 9.89
CA LEU A 32 16.53 -31.84 8.91
C LEU A 32 17.92 -31.81 9.55
N LEU A 33 18.06 -31.18 10.71
CA LEU A 33 19.33 -31.14 11.44
C LEU A 33 19.75 -32.54 11.92
N PHE A 34 18.81 -33.34 12.41
CA PHE A 34 19.08 -34.73 12.79
C PHE A 34 19.57 -35.54 11.58
N MET A 35 18.88 -35.44 10.44
CA MET A 35 19.26 -36.11 9.19
C MET A 35 20.66 -35.65 8.72
N ALA A 36 20.97 -34.35 8.84
CA ALA A 36 22.29 -33.82 8.51
C ALA A 36 23.40 -34.45 9.34
N ILE A 37 23.19 -34.61 10.65
CA ILE A 37 24.18 -35.24 11.53
C ILE A 37 24.32 -36.74 11.24
N TRP A 38 23.21 -37.42 10.96
CA TRP A 38 23.19 -38.85 10.71
C TRP A 38 23.72 -39.27 9.33
N GLN A 39 23.40 -38.51 8.30
CA GLN A 39 23.79 -38.83 6.92
C GLN A 39 25.21 -38.36 6.57
N TYR A 40 25.68 -37.30 7.19
CA TYR A 40 26.95 -36.70 6.80
C TYR A 40 28.08 -37.00 7.83
N THR A 41 29.13 -37.63 7.30
CA THR A 41 30.27 -38.00 8.10
C THR A 41 31.33 -36.88 8.22
N THR A 42 31.25 -35.85 7.38
CA THR A 42 32.24 -34.77 7.37
C THR A 42 31.63 -33.47 7.94
N VAL A 43 32.40 -32.78 8.78
CA VAL A 43 32.00 -31.53 9.47
C VAL A 43 31.53 -30.49 8.45
N GLY A 44 32.20 -30.36 7.31
CA GLY A 44 31.82 -29.37 6.29
C GLY A 44 30.41 -29.58 5.72
N LYS A 45 30.01 -30.84 5.50
CA LYS A 45 28.65 -31.18 5.01
C LYS A 45 27.60 -30.85 6.03
N VAL A 46 27.84 -31.14 7.29
CA VAL A 46 26.96 -30.83 8.42
C VAL A 46 26.75 -29.30 8.54
N ILE A 47 27.83 -28.52 8.45
CA ILE A 47 27.75 -27.05 8.50
C ILE A 47 26.89 -26.50 7.36
N ILE A 48 27.10 -26.99 6.13
CA ILE A 48 26.31 -26.53 4.97
C ILE A 48 24.83 -26.83 5.20
N GLU A 49 24.47 -28.04 5.63
CA GLU A 49 23.05 -28.41 5.82
C GLU A 49 22.43 -27.66 7.02
N ILE A 50 23.19 -27.34 8.05
CA ILE A 50 22.71 -26.44 9.14
C ILE A 50 22.36 -25.07 8.56
N LEU A 51 23.24 -24.49 7.74
CA LEU A 51 22.98 -23.18 7.12
C LEU A 51 21.75 -23.24 6.18
N LEU A 52 21.65 -24.30 5.37
CA LEU A 52 20.50 -24.52 4.50
C LEU A 52 19.21 -24.69 5.29
N SER A 53 19.23 -25.41 6.41
CA SER A 53 18.08 -25.61 7.29
C SER A 53 17.62 -24.29 7.93
N LEU A 54 18.55 -23.41 8.31
CA LEU A 54 18.22 -22.07 8.85
C LEU A 54 17.58 -21.17 7.78
N ILE A 55 18.04 -21.21 6.53
CA ILE A 55 17.41 -20.47 5.43
C ILE A 55 16.04 -21.07 5.10
N ALA A 56 15.95 -22.41 5.05
CA ALA A 56 14.71 -23.14 4.77
C ALA A 56 13.65 -22.89 5.85
N PHE A 57 14.05 -22.67 7.12
CA PHE A 57 13.11 -22.31 8.20
C PHE A 57 12.20 -21.16 7.82
N ILE A 58 12.73 -20.11 7.19
CA ILE A 58 11.95 -18.91 6.79
C ILE A 58 10.87 -19.29 5.76
N GLY A 59 11.21 -20.08 4.75
CA GLY A 59 10.28 -20.54 3.74
C GLY A 59 9.26 -21.55 4.27
N LEU A 60 9.72 -22.50 5.08
CA LEU A 60 8.88 -23.52 5.73
C LEU A 60 7.86 -22.89 6.66
N PHE A 61 8.26 -21.88 7.42
CA PHE A 61 7.38 -21.26 8.43
C PHE A 61 6.10 -20.70 7.82
N TRP A 62 6.19 -20.01 6.68
CA TRP A 62 5.01 -19.55 5.95
C TRP A 62 4.14 -20.70 5.44
N ASN A 63 4.74 -21.66 4.74
CA ASN A 63 4.01 -22.75 4.10
C ASN A 63 3.29 -23.62 5.14
N VAL A 64 3.97 -23.95 6.25
CA VAL A 64 3.40 -24.72 7.37
C VAL A 64 2.31 -23.91 8.07
N TYR A 65 2.58 -22.62 8.38
CA TYR A 65 1.59 -21.77 9.04
C TYR A 65 0.30 -21.67 8.24
N PHE A 66 0.41 -21.41 6.94
CA PHE A 66 -0.77 -21.31 6.07
C PHE A 66 -1.54 -22.63 6.01
N SER A 67 -0.85 -23.75 5.86
CA SER A 67 -1.48 -25.08 5.79
C SER A 67 -2.22 -25.39 7.08
N VAL A 68 -1.57 -25.22 8.23
CA VAL A 68 -2.18 -25.42 9.55
C VAL A 68 -3.35 -24.46 9.77
N SER A 69 -3.17 -23.17 9.46
CA SER A 69 -4.23 -22.17 9.57
C SER A 69 -5.44 -22.52 8.71
N SER A 70 -5.23 -23.00 7.49
CA SER A 70 -6.32 -23.40 6.59
C SER A 70 -7.08 -24.63 7.12
N ILE A 71 -6.39 -25.59 7.70
CA ILE A 71 -7.01 -26.73 8.40
C ILE A 71 -7.86 -26.22 9.58
N MET A 72 -7.29 -25.35 10.40
CA MET A 72 -7.97 -24.83 11.60
C MET A 72 -9.20 -23.98 11.26
N LYS A 73 -9.20 -23.27 10.12
CA LYS A 73 -10.38 -22.54 9.61
C LYS A 73 -11.59 -23.45 9.38
N CYS A 74 -11.38 -24.72 9.08
CA CYS A 74 -12.47 -25.70 8.98
C CYS A 74 -13.20 -25.91 10.31
N PHE A 75 -12.55 -25.67 11.44
CA PHE A 75 -13.11 -25.84 12.78
C PHE A 75 -13.80 -24.59 13.34
N ILE A 76 -13.79 -23.45 12.63
CA ILE A 76 -14.52 -22.24 13.05
C ILE A 76 -15.98 -22.60 13.34
N PRO A 77 -16.53 -22.31 14.54
CA PRO A 77 -17.93 -22.57 14.84
C PRO A 77 -18.88 -21.79 13.93
N LYS A 78 -20.01 -22.36 13.52
CA LYS A 78 -21.01 -21.69 12.67
C LYS A 78 -21.45 -20.33 13.25
N LYS A 79 -21.61 -20.25 14.58
CA LYS A 79 -21.99 -19.02 15.30
C LYS A 79 -20.99 -17.89 15.08
N ALA A 80 -19.68 -18.18 14.93
CA ALA A 80 -18.64 -17.16 14.73
C ALA A 80 -18.75 -16.43 13.38
N PHE A 81 -19.46 -17.00 12.40
CA PHE A 81 -19.79 -16.32 11.15
C PHE A 81 -21.00 -15.37 11.26
N GLN A 82 -21.67 -15.35 12.40
CA GLN A 82 -22.90 -14.60 12.62
C GLN A 82 -22.79 -13.58 13.75
N THR A 83 -21.65 -13.53 14.45
CA THR A 83 -21.43 -12.67 15.61
C THR A 83 -20.11 -11.95 15.50
N ASN A 84 -20.09 -10.71 15.99
CA ASN A 84 -18.85 -9.95 16.08
C ASN A 84 -17.93 -10.57 17.13
N THR A 85 -16.62 -10.61 16.82
CA THR A 85 -15.56 -11.02 17.75
C THR A 85 -14.70 -9.79 18.12
N LYS A 86 -13.73 -9.97 19.01
CA LYS A 86 -12.83 -8.88 19.40
C LYS A 86 -12.11 -8.26 18.21
N TYR A 87 -11.74 -9.07 17.20
CA TYR A 87 -10.91 -8.64 16.07
C TYR A 87 -11.64 -8.66 14.73
N CYS A 88 -12.92 -9.02 14.73
CA CYS A 88 -13.70 -9.12 13.51
C CYS A 88 -15.13 -8.60 13.71
N SER A 89 -15.61 -7.79 12.77
CA SER A 89 -17.00 -7.32 12.72
C SER A 89 -17.63 -7.79 11.42
N VAL A 90 -18.67 -8.63 11.57
CA VAL A 90 -19.47 -9.18 10.49
C VAL A 90 -20.88 -8.56 10.42
N ILE A 91 -21.26 -7.83 11.48
CA ILE A 91 -22.54 -7.12 11.62
C ILE A 91 -22.23 -5.71 12.14
N PRO A 92 -22.81 -4.64 11.56
CA PRO A 92 -22.67 -3.29 12.10
C PRO A 92 -23.10 -3.19 13.56
N GLU A 93 -22.37 -2.44 14.36
CA GLU A 93 -22.73 -2.18 15.75
C GLU A 93 -23.68 -1.00 15.89
N ASN A 94 -24.48 -1.03 16.96
CA ASN A 94 -25.32 0.09 17.30
C ASN A 94 -24.49 1.17 18.02
N LYS A 95 -24.79 2.42 17.74
CA LYS A 95 -24.24 3.55 18.49
C LYS A 95 -24.70 3.50 19.95
N PRO A 96 -23.82 3.73 20.93
CA PRO A 96 -24.22 3.88 22.32
C PRO A 96 -25.22 5.03 22.49
N LYS A 97 -26.25 4.84 23.35
CA LYS A 97 -27.40 5.75 23.50
C LYS A 97 -27.00 7.21 23.81
N HIS A 98 -25.96 7.41 24.60
CA HIS A 98 -25.52 8.74 25.07
C HIS A 98 -24.22 9.21 24.41
N ALA A 99 -23.64 8.48 23.46
CA ALA A 99 -22.45 8.90 22.77
C ALA A 99 -22.79 9.95 21.69
N GLU A 100 -21.95 10.94 21.52
CA GLU A 100 -21.96 11.81 20.36
C GLU A 100 -21.31 11.09 19.18
N TRP A 101 -21.64 11.51 17.96
CA TRP A 101 -21.00 11.00 16.77
C TRP A 101 -19.64 11.69 16.61
N MET A 102 -18.65 10.96 16.13
CA MET A 102 -17.28 11.43 15.92
C MET A 102 -17.15 12.14 14.57
N ASP A 103 -16.39 13.21 14.51
CA ASP A 103 -16.03 13.88 13.26
C ASP A 103 -15.07 13.03 12.45
N VAL A 104 -15.26 13.00 11.12
CA VAL A 104 -14.51 12.13 10.20
C VAL A 104 -13.87 12.95 9.09
N THR A 105 -12.59 12.70 8.83
CA THR A 105 -11.89 13.23 7.66
C THR A 105 -11.56 12.10 6.67
N ILE A 106 -12.03 12.24 5.43
CA ILE A 106 -11.65 11.33 4.33
C ILE A 106 -10.40 11.90 3.67
N GLN A 107 -9.26 11.24 3.88
CA GLN A 107 -7.96 11.65 3.32
C GLN A 107 -7.64 10.82 2.08
N ILE A 108 -7.34 11.49 0.96
CA ILE A 108 -7.06 10.84 -0.33
C ILE A 108 -5.72 11.33 -0.87
N PRO A 109 -4.66 10.51 -0.82
CA PRO A 109 -3.39 10.86 -1.44
C PRO A 109 -3.46 10.73 -2.96
N VAL A 110 -3.07 11.80 -3.65
CA VAL A 110 -3.13 11.95 -5.11
C VAL A 110 -1.77 12.40 -5.63
N TYR A 111 -1.40 11.95 -6.84
CA TYR A 111 -0.18 12.41 -7.50
C TYR A 111 -0.51 13.07 -8.85
N LYS A 112 -0.71 12.28 -9.89
CA LYS A 112 -1.00 12.74 -11.26
C LYS A 112 -2.16 11.98 -11.90
N GLU A 113 -2.95 11.29 -11.09
CA GLU A 113 -4.13 10.57 -11.56
C GLU A 113 -5.06 11.53 -12.29
N SER A 114 -5.65 11.06 -13.39
CA SER A 114 -6.61 11.84 -14.18
C SER A 114 -7.81 12.27 -13.34
N LEU A 115 -8.14 13.56 -13.39
CA LEU A 115 -9.33 14.07 -12.71
C LEU A 115 -10.59 13.36 -13.19
N GLN A 116 -10.75 13.16 -14.49
CA GLN A 116 -11.97 12.61 -15.09
C GLN A 116 -12.08 11.09 -14.94
N GLU A 117 -11.00 10.37 -15.23
CA GLU A 117 -11.03 8.91 -15.32
C GLU A 117 -10.91 8.22 -13.95
N VAL A 118 -10.15 8.83 -13.02
CA VAL A 118 -9.82 8.22 -11.74
C VAL A 118 -10.45 8.97 -10.56
N LEU A 119 -10.17 10.27 -10.42
CA LEU A 119 -10.57 11.02 -9.22
C LEU A 119 -12.07 11.27 -9.13
N MET A 120 -12.72 11.70 -10.20
CA MET A 120 -14.16 12.02 -10.15
C MET A 120 -15.04 10.84 -9.74
N PRO A 121 -14.86 9.61 -10.26
CA PRO A 121 -15.63 8.45 -9.79
C PRO A 121 -15.43 8.16 -8.30
N THR A 122 -14.19 8.25 -7.82
CA THR A 122 -13.83 8.07 -6.40
C THR A 122 -14.47 9.16 -5.55
N LEU A 123 -14.27 10.42 -5.91
CA LEU A 123 -14.83 11.56 -5.16
C LEU A 123 -16.35 11.54 -5.11
N LYS A 124 -17.02 11.12 -6.18
CA LYS A 124 -18.48 10.94 -6.17
C LYS A 124 -18.92 9.95 -5.09
N SER A 125 -18.23 8.82 -4.95
CA SER A 125 -18.55 7.85 -3.89
C SER A 125 -18.29 8.41 -2.50
N CYS A 126 -17.16 9.13 -2.32
CA CYS A 126 -16.82 9.77 -1.05
C CYS A 126 -17.82 10.87 -0.66
N MET A 127 -18.27 11.69 -1.62
CA MET A 127 -19.28 12.72 -1.37
C MET A 127 -20.63 12.12 -0.94
N VAL A 128 -21.06 11.05 -1.60
CA VAL A 128 -22.30 10.36 -1.23
C VAL A 128 -22.18 9.80 0.21
N ALA A 129 -21.05 9.18 0.55
CA ALA A 129 -20.81 8.66 1.90
C ALA A 129 -20.72 9.78 2.95
N ARG A 130 -20.02 10.89 2.64
CA ARG A 130 -19.98 12.09 3.48
C ARG A 130 -21.38 12.65 3.76
N ASP A 131 -22.13 12.92 2.69
CA ASP A 131 -23.45 13.57 2.80
C ASP A 131 -24.44 12.67 3.55
N HIS A 132 -24.37 11.33 3.33
CA HIS A 132 -25.16 10.36 4.08
C HIS A 132 -24.78 10.35 5.57
N TYR A 133 -23.48 10.41 5.88
CA TYR A 133 -23.01 10.45 7.27
C TYR A 133 -23.45 11.73 7.98
N VAL A 134 -23.18 12.89 7.40
CA VAL A 134 -23.57 14.20 7.98
C VAL A 134 -25.08 14.28 8.20
N LYS A 135 -25.89 13.85 7.22
CA LYS A 135 -27.34 13.87 7.33
C LYS A 135 -27.88 13.01 8.47
N ASN A 136 -27.28 11.83 8.70
CA ASN A 136 -27.81 10.86 9.66
C ASN A 136 -27.17 10.96 11.06
N SER A 137 -25.98 11.54 11.18
CA SER A 137 -25.26 11.70 12.45
C SER A 137 -25.33 13.10 13.04
N GLY A 138 -25.40 14.13 12.18
CA GLY A 138 -25.21 15.52 12.58
C GLY A 138 -23.75 15.89 12.84
N ALA A 139 -22.80 14.94 12.82
CA ALA A 139 -21.39 15.21 12.99
C ALA A 139 -20.75 15.70 11.67
N LYS A 140 -19.58 16.31 11.77
CA LYS A 140 -18.84 16.83 10.62
C LYS A 140 -18.16 15.68 9.85
N CYS A 141 -18.15 15.79 8.55
CA CYS A 141 -17.33 14.95 7.68
C CYS A 141 -16.79 15.80 6.53
N ASN A 142 -15.48 15.85 6.39
CA ASN A 142 -14.82 16.56 5.29
C ASN A 142 -14.01 15.59 4.43
N ILE A 143 -13.71 16.03 3.20
CA ILE A 143 -12.87 15.30 2.25
C ILE A 143 -11.66 16.17 1.97
N VAL A 144 -10.45 15.60 2.12
CA VAL A 144 -9.18 16.30 1.87
C VAL A 144 -8.34 15.52 0.88
N LEU A 145 -8.01 16.16 -0.24
CA LEU A 145 -7.06 15.61 -1.20
C LEU A 145 -5.65 16.10 -0.89
N CYS A 146 -4.74 15.15 -0.69
CA CYS A 146 -3.31 15.44 -0.63
C CYS A 146 -2.76 15.38 -2.06
N ASP A 147 -2.89 16.48 -2.83
CA ASP A 147 -2.65 16.53 -4.28
C ASP A 147 -1.24 17.02 -4.62
N ASP A 148 -0.28 16.11 -4.53
CA ASP A 148 1.11 16.36 -4.94
C ASP A 148 1.26 16.72 -6.44
N GLY A 149 0.30 16.31 -7.27
CA GLY A 149 0.33 16.54 -8.71
C GLY A 149 0.22 18.03 -9.07
N MET A 150 -0.55 18.81 -8.30
CA MET A 150 -0.80 20.23 -8.58
C MET A 150 0.51 21.02 -8.66
N MET A 151 1.41 20.87 -7.67
CA MET A 151 2.66 21.63 -7.66
C MET A 151 3.70 21.09 -8.65
N VAL A 152 3.57 19.83 -9.12
CA VAL A 152 4.35 19.36 -10.28
C VAL A 152 3.93 20.03 -11.56
N TYR A 153 2.62 20.14 -11.82
CA TYR A 153 2.09 20.83 -12.99
C TYR A 153 2.49 22.30 -13.00
N LEU A 154 2.42 22.97 -11.85
CA LEU A 154 2.80 24.40 -11.71
C LEU A 154 4.30 24.64 -11.49
N LYS A 155 5.16 23.61 -11.53
CA LYS A 155 6.61 23.73 -11.30
C LYS A 155 6.94 24.49 -10.00
N ASN A 156 6.22 24.22 -8.92
CA ASN A 156 6.31 24.89 -7.62
C ASN A 156 5.97 26.39 -7.62
N ASN A 157 5.22 26.85 -8.59
CA ASN A 157 4.78 28.24 -8.63
C ASN A 157 3.55 28.43 -7.72
N PHE A 158 3.80 28.67 -6.42
CA PHE A 158 2.76 28.88 -5.41
C PHE A 158 1.93 30.13 -5.69
N ALA A 159 2.56 31.21 -6.16
CA ALA A 159 1.83 32.45 -6.49
C ALA A 159 0.81 32.23 -7.64
N ALA A 160 1.10 31.35 -8.60
CA ALA A 160 0.12 30.99 -9.62
C ALA A 160 -1.04 30.17 -9.03
N ALA A 161 -0.74 29.23 -8.12
CA ALA A 161 -1.76 28.42 -7.44
C ALA A 161 -2.69 29.28 -6.60
N GLU A 162 -2.13 30.13 -5.76
CA GLU A 162 -2.83 31.05 -4.87
C GLU A 162 -3.73 32.01 -5.66
N MET A 163 -3.17 32.66 -6.66
CA MET A 163 -3.94 33.56 -7.53
C MET A 163 -5.13 32.86 -8.20
N MET A 164 -4.97 31.62 -8.66
CA MET A 164 -6.07 30.85 -9.26
C MET A 164 -7.13 30.52 -8.21
N TRP A 165 -6.73 30.08 -7.04
CA TRP A 165 -7.66 29.73 -5.96
C TRP A 165 -8.44 30.95 -5.46
N GLU A 166 -7.75 32.05 -5.12
CA GLU A 166 -8.39 33.32 -4.71
C GLU A 166 -9.38 33.83 -5.76
N THR A 167 -9.03 33.69 -7.05
CA THR A 167 -9.93 34.13 -8.13
C THR A 167 -11.16 33.21 -8.21
N ILE A 168 -11.03 31.91 -8.00
CA ILE A 168 -12.17 30.97 -7.94
C ILE A 168 -13.06 31.32 -6.75
N GLU A 169 -12.52 31.56 -5.58
CA GLU A 169 -13.26 31.96 -4.38
C GLU A 169 -13.97 33.31 -4.58
N ALA A 170 -13.27 34.36 -5.04
CA ALA A 170 -13.82 35.69 -5.26
C ALA A 170 -14.95 35.69 -6.29
N THR A 171 -14.87 34.79 -7.26
CA THR A 171 -15.93 34.62 -8.29
C THR A 171 -16.98 33.59 -7.91
N LYS A 172 -16.88 32.98 -6.71
CA LYS A 172 -17.76 31.89 -6.25
C LYS A 172 -17.88 30.76 -7.28
N GLY A 173 -16.76 30.44 -7.95
CA GLY A 173 -16.70 29.37 -8.95
C GLY A 173 -17.58 29.60 -10.20
N LYS A 174 -18.02 30.82 -10.51
CA LYS A 174 -18.96 31.10 -11.62
C LYS A 174 -18.41 30.81 -13.01
N TYR A 175 -17.07 30.76 -13.15
CA TYR A 175 -16.42 30.60 -14.45
C TYR A 175 -15.89 29.19 -14.64
N PHE A 176 -16.55 28.42 -15.49
CA PHE A 176 -16.14 27.03 -15.81
C PHE A 176 -15.08 26.95 -16.91
N LYS A 177 -14.81 28.05 -17.65
CA LYS A 177 -13.78 28.10 -18.67
C LYS A 177 -12.57 28.87 -18.18
N LEU A 178 -11.38 28.28 -18.36
CA LEU A 178 -10.12 28.94 -18.01
C LEU A 178 -9.97 30.31 -18.64
N SER A 179 -10.39 30.49 -19.92
CA SER A 179 -10.34 31.78 -20.60
C SER A 179 -11.17 32.88 -19.91
N GLN A 180 -12.30 32.53 -19.33
CA GLN A 180 -13.15 33.45 -18.57
C GLN A 180 -12.51 33.81 -17.23
N LEU A 181 -11.94 32.82 -16.54
CA LEU A 181 -11.21 33.06 -15.30
C LEU A 181 -10.01 33.99 -15.54
N LEU A 182 -9.20 33.72 -16.58
CA LEU A 182 -8.04 34.52 -16.93
C LEU A 182 -8.39 35.98 -17.18
N GLN A 183 -9.59 36.30 -17.70
CA GLN A 183 -10.06 37.68 -17.87
C GLN A 183 -10.31 38.38 -16.54
N LYS A 184 -10.65 37.67 -15.49
CA LYS A 184 -10.89 38.21 -14.14
C LYS A 184 -9.60 38.40 -13.32
N ILE A 185 -8.51 37.68 -13.68
CA ILE A 185 -7.23 37.88 -13.06
C ILE A 185 -6.64 39.24 -13.48
N PRO A 186 -6.22 40.09 -12.55
CA PRO A 186 -5.57 41.37 -12.87
C PRO A 186 -4.35 41.18 -13.79
N LYS A 187 -4.15 42.08 -14.78
CA LYS A 187 -3.05 41.97 -15.74
C LYS A 187 -1.66 41.79 -15.05
N PRO A 188 -1.31 42.51 -13.97
CA PRO A 188 -0.04 42.29 -13.29
C PRO A 188 0.14 40.89 -12.74
N SER A 189 -0.95 40.28 -12.22
CA SER A 189 -0.91 38.94 -11.59
C SER A 189 -0.76 37.83 -12.64
N ARG A 190 -1.16 38.05 -13.91
CA ARG A 190 -1.00 37.04 -14.97
C ARG A 190 0.47 36.69 -15.24
N ARG A 191 1.42 37.56 -14.85
CA ARG A 191 2.86 37.26 -14.94
C ARG A 191 3.23 35.95 -14.24
N HIS A 192 2.49 35.55 -13.20
CA HIS A 192 2.74 34.32 -12.47
C HIS A 192 2.45 33.06 -13.31
N LEU A 193 1.67 33.15 -14.38
CA LEU A 193 1.43 32.07 -15.33
C LEU A 193 2.51 31.93 -16.41
N LYS A 194 3.42 32.90 -16.50
CA LYS A 194 4.48 32.91 -17.52
C LYS A 194 5.42 31.71 -17.33
N GLY A 195 5.69 30.96 -18.41
CA GLY A 195 6.56 29.78 -18.39
C GLY A 195 5.87 28.47 -17.96
N LEU A 196 4.56 28.51 -17.66
CA LEU A 196 3.76 27.31 -17.46
C LEU A 196 3.11 26.88 -18.78
N SER A 197 2.97 25.55 -18.99
CA SER A 197 2.24 25.06 -20.15
C SER A 197 0.73 25.27 -19.97
N SER A 198 0.02 25.53 -21.07
CA SER A 198 -1.44 25.70 -21.04
C SER A 198 -2.16 24.47 -20.44
N HIS A 199 -1.67 23.27 -20.74
CA HIS A 199 -2.18 22.02 -20.18
C HIS A 199 -2.03 21.99 -18.64
N ALA A 200 -0.88 22.38 -18.11
CA ALA A 200 -0.64 22.38 -16.66
C ALA A 200 -1.58 23.37 -15.93
N VAL A 201 -1.74 24.57 -16.47
CA VAL A 201 -2.67 25.58 -15.91
C VAL A 201 -4.11 25.08 -15.98
N TYR A 202 -4.49 24.44 -17.11
CA TYR A 202 -5.82 23.86 -17.32
C TYR A 202 -6.12 22.76 -16.31
N GLU A 203 -5.22 21.80 -16.14
CA GLU A 203 -5.39 20.68 -15.19
C GLU A 203 -5.56 21.16 -13.74
N VAL A 204 -4.70 22.09 -13.30
CA VAL A 204 -4.78 22.61 -11.93
C VAL A 204 -6.04 23.46 -11.74
N PHE A 205 -6.40 24.30 -12.71
CA PHE A 205 -7.62 25.09 -12.68
C PHE A 205 -8.86 24.21 -12.51
N HIS A 206 -8.98 23.15 -13.32
CA HIS A 206 -10.14 22.27 -13.26
C HIS A 206 -10.19 21.45 -11.97
N ARG A 207 -9.05 21.03 -11.44
CA ARG A 207 -8.99 20.39 -10.11
C ARG A 207 -9.48 21.35 -9.02
N MET A 208 -8.93 22.56 -8.96
CA MET A 208 -9.32 23.58 -7.96
C MET A 208 -10.80 23.94 -8.08
N LEU A 209 -11.29 24.15 -9.29
CA LEU A 209 -12.70 24.44 -9.55
C LEU A 209 -13.62 23.30 -9.08
N TYR A 210 -13.24 22.06 -9.35
CA TYR A 210 -13.97 20.87 -8.89
C TYR A 210 -13.97 20.79 -7.36
N TYR A 211 -12.82 21.00 -6.72
CA TYR A 211 -12.70 20.97 -5.26
C TYR A 211 -13.55 22.07 -4.60
N TYR A 212 -13.54 23.26 -5.16
CA TYR A 212 -14.37 24.37 -4.68
C TYR A 212 -15.87 24.05 -4.77
N HIS A 213 -16.36 23.58 -5.92
CA HIS A 213 -17.79 23.33 -6.13
C HIS A 213 -18.36 22.22 -5.25
N TYR A 214 -17.55 21.25 -4.91
CA TYR A 214 -18.00 20.10 -4.10
C TYR A 214 -17.57 20.17 -2.63
N ASN A 215 -17.10 21.34 -2.19
CA ASN A 215 -16.61 21.55 -0.83
C ASN A 215 -15.62 20.49 -0.40
N ILE A 216 -14.55 20.35 -1.17
CA ILE A 216 -13.46 19.41 -0.96
C ILE A 216 -12.21 20.22 -0.60
N GLY A 217 -11.60 19.94 0.56
CA GLY A 217 -10.32 20.49 0.94
C GLY A 217 -9.18 19.88 0.15
N PHE A 218 -8.10 20.62 -0.04
CA PHE A 218 -6.89 20.08 -0.65
C PHE A 218 -5.63 20.65 -0.02
N VAL A 219 -4.58 19.83 -0.03
CA VAL A 219 -3.23 20.19 0.38
C VAL A 219 -2.26 19.79 -0.74
N ALA A 220 -1.45 20.73 -1.22
CA ALA A 220 -0.48 20.52 -2.28
C ALA A 220 0.89 21.07 -1.85
N ARG A 221 1.85 20.19 -1.61
CA ARG A 221 3.19 20.55 -1.12
C ARG A 221 4.18 20.78 -2.26
N SER A 222 5.26 21.51 -1.93
CA SER A 222 6.40 21.69 -2.83
C SER A 222 7.00 20.35 -3.28
N THR A 223 7.47 20.30 -4.54
CA THR A 223 8.19 19.13 -5.03
C THR A 223 9.55 18.94 -4.35
N PHE A 224 10.11 20.00 -3.78
CA PHE A 224 11.36 19.95 -3.02
C PHE A 224 11.19 19.38 -1.60
N ASP A 225 9.98 19.46 -1.05
CA ASP A 225 9.67 18.94 0.28
C ASP A 225 9.15 17.49 0.26
N ARG A 226 9.28 16.81 -0.86
CA ARG A 226 8.90 15.39 -0.99
C ARG A 226 9.98 14.50 -0.41
N ARG A 227 10.04 14.51 0.90
CA ARG A 227 10.93 13.68 1.67
C ARG A 227 10.44 12.25 1.68
N GLY A 228 11.36 11.35 1.98
CA GLY A 228 11.06 9.94 2.10
C GLY A 228 11.17 9.16 0.79
N LYS A 229 11.37 7.88 0.97
CA LYS A 229 11.55 6.90 -0.10
C LYS A 229 10.23 6.68 -0.87
N PHE A 230 9.10 6.84 -0.17
CA PHE A 230 7.75 6.65 -0.69
C PHE A 230 6.86 7.86 -0.42
N LYS A 231 6.30 8.35 -1.49
CA LYS A 231 5.65 9.66 -1.53
C LYS A 231 4.26 9.68 -0.88
N LYS A 232 3.56 8.52 -0.76
CA LYS A 232 2.23 8.42 -0.14
C LYS A 232 2.29 8.80 1.34
N ALA A 233 3.15 8.16 2.12
CA ALA A 233 3.31 8.42 3.55
C ALA A 233 3.65 9.89 3.82
N SER A 234 4.67 10.42 3.13
CA SER A 234 5.07 11.81 3.30
C SER A 234 4.01 12.81 2.79
N ASN A 235 3.18 12.41 1.83
CA ASN A 235 2.05 13.20 1.36
C ASN A 235 0.93 13.29 2.43
N CYS A 236 0.55 12.16 3.01
CA CYS A 236 -0.37 12.13 4.14
C CYS A 236 0.18 12.92 5.34
N ASN A 237 1.46 12.74 5.67
CA ASN A 237 2.11 13.49 6.74
C ASN A 237 2.09 15.01 6.53
N SER A 238 2.14 15.49 5.30
CA SER A 238 2.10 16.94 5.03
C SER A 238 0.78 17.56 5.45
N HIS A 239 -0.34 16.89 5.21
CA HIS A 239 -1.65 17.30 5.70
C HIS A 239 -1.72 17.23 7.23
N LEU A 240 -1.27 16.11 7.83
CA LEU A 240 -1.29 15.95 9.29
C LEU A 240 -0.45 17.05 9.99
N ARG A 241 0.74 17.35 9.47
CA ARG A 241 1.60 18.42 10.01
C ARG A 241 0.98 19.80 9.86
N LEU A 242 0.38 20.08 8.69
CA LEU A 242 -0.27 21.36 8.45
C LEU A 242 -1.42 21.59 9.44
N SER A 243 -2.34 20.65 9.53
CA SER A 243 -3.58 20.84 10.31
C SER A 243 -3.35 20.70 11.81
N TRP A 244 -2.64 19.64 12.26
CA TRP A 244 -2.36 19.51 13.70
C TRP A 244 -1.34 20.53 14.20
N GLY A 245 -0.43 21.02 13.36
CA GLY A 245 0.44 22.15 13.69
C GLY A 245 -0.35 23.45 13.82
N ALA A 246 -1.35 23.66 12.96
CA ALA A 246 -2.25 24.81 13.07
C ALA A 246 -3.15 24.73 14.32
N GLU A 247 -3.66 23.56 14.69
CA GLU A 247 -4.37 23.36 15.97
C GLU A 247 -3.50 23.79 17.16
N GLN A 248 -2.24 23.33 17.18
CA GLN A 248 -1.29 23.68 18.26
C GLN A 248 -0.96 25.17 18.31
N LEU A 249 -0.77 25.82 17.16
CA LEU A 249 -0.53 27.25 17.08
C LEU A 249 -1.76 28.05 17.51
N SER A 250 -2.95 27.65 17.06
CA SER A 250 -4.21 28.29 17.47
C SER A 250 -4.43 28.22 18.97
N GLU A 251 -4.15 27.08 19.61
CA GLU A 251 -4.25 26.90 21.06
C GLU A 251 -3.18 27.70 21.84
N ALA A 252 -1.93 27.74 21.30
CA ALA A 252 -0.81 28.40 21.99
C ALA A 252 -0.87 29.91 21.88
N ASP A 253 -1.20 30.45 20.72
CA ASP A 253 -1.12 31.89 20.42
C ASP A 253 -2.49 32.58 20.44
N GLY A 254 -3.59 31.81 20.60
CA GLY A 254 -4.97 32.35 20.66
C GLY A 254 -5.43 32.93 19.32
N ILE A 255 -4.85 32.54 18.21
CA ILE A 255 -5.23 32.96 16.86
C ILE A 255 -6.27 32.00 16.28
N SER A 256 -6.99 32.42 15.24
CA SER A 256 -7.96 31.56 14.58
C SER A 256 -7.23 30.39 13.89
N PHE A 257 -7.94 29.25 13.71
CA PHE A 257 -7.39 28.10 13.02
C PHE A 257 -6.96 28.41 11.58
N GLU A 258 -7.69 29.29 10.89
CA GLU A 258 -7.37 29.74 9.55
C GLU A 258 -6.08 30.57 9.50
N GLU A 259 -5.87 31.48 10.47
CA GLU A 259 -4.63 32.25 10.58
C GLU A 259 -3.46 31.32 10.91
N ALA A 260 -3.65 30.35 11.79
CA ALA A 260 -2.65 29.33 12.13
C ALA A 260 -2.28 28.45 10.94
N LEU A 261 -3.25 28.08 10.08
CA LEU A 261 -2.98 27.33 8.83
C LEU A 261 -2.10 28.14 7.88
N ILE A 262 -2.38 29.44 7.72
CA ILE A 262 -1.57 30.33 6.86
C ILE A 262 -0.15 30.41 7.43
N GLU A 263 0.01 30.64 8.71
CA GLU A 263 1.32 30.72 9.36
C GLU A 263 2.10 29.40 9.21
N ASN A 264 1.46 28.26 9.48
CA ASN A 264 2.08 26.93 9.38
C ASN A 264 2.35 26.47 7.94
N SER A 265 1.85 27.18 6.92
CA SER A 265 2.11 26.92 5.50
C SER A 265 3.37 27.60 4.96
N HIS A 266 4.03 28.44 5.77
CA HIS A 266 5.22 29.20 5.40
C HIS A 266 6.44 28.78 6.21
N ASN A 267 7.61 28.83 5.58
CA ASN A 267 8.90 28.67 6.26
C ASN A 267 9.23 29.92 7.09
N SER A 268 10.23 29.80 7.96
CA SER A 268 10.73 30.92 8.77
C SER A 268 11.24 32.13 7.96
N ASP A 269 11.60 31.94 6.69
CA ASP A 269 11.98 32.99 5.74
C ASP A 269 10.77 33.64 5.03
N GLY A 270 9.54 33.22 5.37
CA GLY A 270 8.30 33.69 4.76
C GLY A 270 7.99 33.07 3.39
N SER A 271 8.79 32.12 2.91
CA SER A 271 8.47 31.40 1.69
C SER A 271 7.42 30.33 1.91
N ARG A 272 6.44 30.22 1.00
CA ARG A 272 5.38 29.21 1.09
C ARG A 272 5.90 27.87 0.62
N PHE A 273 5.62 26.81 1.37
CA PHE A 273 6.00 25.43 1.00
C PHE A 273 4.81 24.48 0.84
N ILE A 274 3.61 24.86 1.33
CA ILE A 274 2.35 24.12 1.16
C ILE A 274 1.28 25.08 0.66
N MET A 275 0.57 24.69 -0.40
CA MET A 275 -0.69 25.30 -0.83
C MET A 275 -1.84 24.49 -0.27
N PHE A 276 -2.86 25.16 0.24
CA PHE A 276 -4.11 24.53 0.69
C PHE A 276 -5.31 25.37 0.30
N GLY A 277 -6.49 24.76 0.30
CA GLY A 277 -7.75 25.45 0.11
C GLY A 277 -8.92 24.57 0.59
N GLY A 278 -10.03 25.22 0.92
CA GLY A 278 -11.17 24.56 1.54
C GLY A 278 -10.89 24.09 2.97
N ASP A 279 -11.76 23.21 3.48
CA ASP A 279 -11.65 22.69 4.85
C ASP A 279 -10.64 21.54 4.91
N VAL A 280 -9.50 21.80 5.53
CA VAL A 280 -8.40 20.82 5.73
C VAL A 280 -8.27 20.37 7.20
N SER A 281 -9.24 20.66 8.05
CA SER A 281 -9.26 20.20 9.45
C SER A 281 -9.31 18.67 9.53
N ILE A 282 -8.84 18.12 10.65
CA ILE A 282 -8.78 16.67 10.87
C ILE A 282 -9.77 16.30 11.98
N GLY A 283 -10.70 15.40 11.68
CA GLY A 283 -11.66 14.88 12.62
C GLY A 283 -11.04 13.85 13.59
N GLU A 284 -11.85 13.38 14.53
CA GLU A 284 -11.47 12.35 15.50
C GLU A 284 -11.12 11.00 14.81
N LEU A 285 -11.68 10.76 13.62
CA LEU A 285 -11.40 9.62 12.79
C LEU A 285 -10.90 10.06 11.40
N GLN A 286 -9.96 9.29 10.85
CA GLN A 286 -9.42 9.48 9.51
C GLN A 286 -9.70 8.25 8.67
N LEU A 287 -10.43 8.42 7.57
CA LEU A 287 -10.64 7.41 6.57
C LEU A 287 -9.59 7.60 5.45
N ILE A 288 -8.66 6.67 5.33
CA ILE A 288 -7.65 6.69 4.26
C ILE A 288 -8.18 5.91 3.06
N ASN A 289 -8.33 6.61 1.95
CA ASN A 289 -8.84 6.05 0.71
C ASN A 289 -7.87 6.28 -0.44
N ASP A 290 -7.62 5.29 -1.27
CA ASP A 290 -6.78 5.47 -2.46
C ASP A 290 -7.53 6.23 -3.56
N ALA A 291 -6.79 6.87 -4.45
CA ALA A 291 -7.35 7.72 -5.50
C ALA A 291 -8.29 6.99 -6.47
N ASP A 292 -8.23 5.67 -6.55
CA ASP A 292 -9.07 4.79 -7.38
C ASP A 292 -10.00 3.88 -6.56
N ALA A 293 -10.08 4.08 -5.24
CA ALA A 293 -10.96 3.29 -4.38
C ALA A 293 -12.32 3.97 -4.20
N ARG A 294 -13.39 3.18 -4.31
CA ARG A 294 -14.78 3.63 -4.13
C ARG A 294 -15.35 3.02 -2.86
N MET A 295 -16.25 3.74 -2.20
CA MET A 295 -16.92 3.28 -0.98
C MET A 295 -18.44 3.35 -1.12
N SER A 296 -19.16 2.56 -0.30
CA SER A 296 -20.61 2.65 -0.21
C SER A 296 -21.02 3.87 0.63
N GLU A 297 -22.26 4.33 0.41
CA GLU A 297 -22.82 5.47 1.16
C GLU A 297 -22.89 5.24 2.67
N SER A 298 -23.08 4.01 3.10
CA SER A 298 -23.32 3.66 4.50
C SER A 298 -22.07 3.28 5.30
N VAL A 299 -20.87 3.26 4.66
CA VAL A 299 -19.67 2.72 5.31
C VAL A 299 -19.30 3.48 6.59
N ILE A 300 -19.33 4.82 6.55
CA ILE A 300 -18.95 5.65 7.69
C ILE A 300 -19.93 5.48 8.84
N ILE A 301 -21.23 5.60 8.57
CA ILE A 301 -22.28 5.50 9.59
C ILE A 301 -22.31 4.12 10.26
N LYS A 302 -21.96 3.04 9.53
CA LYS A 302 -21.87 1.69 10.07
C LYS A 302 -20.60 1.47 10.89
N THR A 303 -19.50 2.15 10.57
CA THR A 303 -18.19 1.87 11.19
C THR A 303 -17.91 2.73 12.42
N VAL A 304 -18.36 3.99 12.45
CA VAL A 304 -18.12 4.89 13.60
C VAL A 304 -18.55 4.28 14.95
N PRO A 305 -19.68 3.56 15.07
CA PRO A 305 -20.06 2.87 16.31
C PRO A 305 -19.01 1.87 16.83
N GLU A 306 -18.18 1.28 15.97
CA GLU A 306 -17.08 0.42 16.39
C GLU A 306 -16.09 1.15 17.29
N PHE A 307 -15.74 2.40 16.92
CA PHE A 307 -14.83 3.26 17.67
C PHE A 307 -15.47 3.87 18.92
N LEU A 308 -16.78 4.13 18.89
CA LEU A 308 -17.53 4.61 20.06
C LEU A 308 -17.65 3.52 21.14
N ASN A 309 -17.79 2.26 20.74
CA ASN A 309 -17.91 1.12 21.64
C ASN A 309 -16.54 0.64 22.17
N ASP A 310 -15.44 1.00 21.53
CA ASP A 310 -14.09 0.53 21.90
C ASP A 310 -13.05 1.66 21.79
N LYS A 311 -12.67 2.23 22.93
CA LYS A 311 -11.67 3.30 22.99
C LYS A 311 -10.26 2.84 22.63
N HIS A 312 -9.96 1.56 22.76
CA HIS A 312 -8.68 0.97 22.37
C HIS A 312 -8.63 0.57 20.90
N LEU A 313 -9.71 0.74 20.14
CA LEU A 313 -9.71 0.49 18.72
C LEU A 313 -8.93 1.63 18.02
N GLY A 314 -7.75 1.29 17.52
CA GLY A 314 -6.89 2.22 16.78
C GLY A 314 -7.25 2.30 15.30
N PHE A 315 -7.66 1.17 14.71
CA PHE A 315 -8.06 1.13 13.30
C PHE A 315 -9.04 0.03 12.96
N THR A 316 -9.79 0.24 11.88
CA THR A 316 -10.54 -0.80 11.19
C THR A 316 -9.99 -1.01 9.78
N GLN A 317 -9.77 -2.27 9.39
CA GLN A 317 -9.46 -2.65 8.01
C GLN A 317 -10.69 -3.26 7.37
N HIS A 318 -11.15 -2.66 6.28
CA HIS A 318 -12.35 -3.13 5.59
C HIS A 318 -12.03 -4.14 4.49
N ALA A 319 -12.94 -5.09 4.29
CA ALA A 319 -12.94 -5.96 3.14
C ALA A 319 -13.14 -5.13 1.85
N THR A 320 -12.30 -5.39 0.86
CA THR A 320 -12.30 -4.63 -0.39
C THR A 320 -12.38 -5.60 -1.57
N LYS A 321 -13.24 -5.33 -2.53
CA LYS A 321 -13.34 -6.08 -3.77
C LYS A 321 -12.81 -5.26 -4.96
N THR A 322 -12.52 -5.93 -6.06
CA THR A 322 -12.15 -5.25 -7.30
C THR A 322 -13.34 -4.48 -7.88
N LEU A 323 -13.07 -3.32 -8.49
CA LEU A 323 -14.06 -2.54 -9.24
C LEU A 323 -14.80 -3.41 -10.27
N ASP A 324 -16.14 -3.36 -10.26
CA ASP A 324 -16.99 -4.21 -11.08
C ASP A 324 -16.81 -3.99 -12.59
N ASP A 325 -16.48 -2.76 -13.00
CA ASP A 325 -16.19 -2.39 -14.38
C ASP A 325 -14.85 -2.97 -14.85
N GLN A 326 -13.82 -2.99 -14.00
CA GLN A 326 -12.52 -3.56 -14.33
C GLN A 326 -12.53 -5.10 -14.37
N ARG A 327 -13.24 -5.76 -13.45
CA ARG A 327 -13.31 -7.23 -13.36
C ARG A 327 -13.62 -7.92 -14.70
N ARG A 328 -14.32 -7.23 -15.60
CA ARG A 328 -14.77 -7.76 -16.91
C ARG A 328 -13.85 -7.38 -18.06
N GLU A 329 -12.77 -6.65 -17.82
CA GLU A 329 -11.89 -6.17 -18.90
C GLU A 329 -11.09 -7.32 -19.55
N SER A 330 -10.59 -8.27 -18.75
CA SER A 330 -9.81 -9.40 -19.28
C SER A 330 -9.90 -10.65 -18.40
N TYR A 331 -9.47 -11.79 -18.95
CA TYR A 331 -9.36 -13.04 -18.19
C TYR A 331 -8.33 -12.93 -17.06
N TYR A 332 -7.18 -12.31 -17.32
CA TYR A 332 -6.16 -12.04 -16.32
C TYR A 332 -6.72 -11.22 -15.14
N ILE A 333 -7.39 -10.11 -15.43
CA ILE A 333 -8.01 -9.26 -14.40
C ILE A 333 -9.08 -10.03 -13.62
N ASN A 334 -9.87 -10.89 -14.28
CA ASN A 334 -10.85 -11.72 -13.59
C ASN A 334 -10.20 -12.73 -12.64
N MET A 335 -9.06 -13.35 -13.05
CA MET A 335 -8.31 -14.24 -12.17
C MET A 335 -7.72 -13.49 -10.97
N LEU A 336 -7.05 -12.36 -11.23
CA LEU A 336 -6.48 -11.50 -10.19
C LEU A 336 -7.56 -10.99 -9.23
N SER A 337 -8.72 -10.56 -9.76
CA SER A 337 -9.88 -10.17 -8.93
C SER A 337 -10.34 -11.30 -8.02
N SER A 338 -10.44 -12.52 -8.55
CA SER A 338 -10.87 -13.68 -7.76
C SER A 338 -9.86 -14.06 -6.68
N TYR A 339 -8.57 -13.84 -6.95
CA TYR A 339 -7.51 -13.98 -5.96
C TYR A 339 -7.62 -12.91 -4.86
N THR A 340 -7.81 -11.64 -5.24
CA THR A 340 -7.99 -10.53 -4.29
C THR A 340 -9.23 -10.74 -3.41
N ASP A 341 -10.36 -11.17 -4.00
CA ASP A 341 -11.57 -11.51 -3.26
C ASP A 341 -11.30 -12.63 -2.24
N ALA A 342 -10.61 -13.71 -2.65
CA ALA A 342 -10.26 -14.81 -1.76
C ALA A 342 -9.32 -14.37 -0.62
N LEU A 343 -8.46 -13.38 -0.86
CA LEU A 343 -7.62 -12.79 0.16
C LEU A 343 -8.45 -12.03 1.20
N TYR A 344 -9.34 -11.13 0.78
CA TYR A 344 -10.13 -10.29 1.69
C TYR A 344 -11.27 -11.05 2.36
N MET A 345 -12.19 -11.63 1.60
CA MET A 345 -13.34 -12.35 2.19
C MET A 345 -12.98 -13.75 2.72
N GLY A 346 -11.82 -14.29 2.36
CA GLY A 346 -11.34 -15.60 2.81
C GLY A 346 -10.21 -15.49 3.82
N HIS A 347 -9.00 -15.19 3.37
CA HIS A 347 -7.83 -15.31 4.25
C HIS A 347 -7.88 -14.31 5.43
N PHE A 348 -8.09 -13.03 5.19
CA PHE A 348 -8.13 -12.01 6.26
C PHE A 348 -9.35 -12.17 7.15
N LEU A 349 -10.53 -12.32 6.57
CA LEU A 349 -11.76 -12.50 7.33
C LEU A 349 -11.69 -13.73 8.24
N LEU A 350 -11.37 -14.91 7.69
CA LEU A 350 -11.34 -16.15 8.45
C LEU A 350 -10.24 -16.13 9.54
N SER A 351 -9.09 -15.52 9.25
CA SER A 351 -8.03 -15.36 10.25
C SER A 351 -8.45 -14.42 11.38
N SER A 352 -9.17 -13.35 11.08
CA SER A 352 -9.69 -12.42 12.10
C SER A 352 -10.83 -13.05 12.92
N ILE A 353 -11.68 -13.88 12.30
CA ILE A 353 -12.68 -14.69 13.02
C ILE A 353 -12.00 -15.69 13.97
N LEU A 354 -10.87 -16.29 13.58
CA LEU A 354 -10.07 -17.17 14.45
C LEU A 354 -9.45 -16.43 15.65
N GLY A 355 -9.42 -15.10 15.62
CA GLY A 355 -8.85 -14.25 16.67
C GLY A 355 -7.47 -13.67 16.36
N CYS A 356 -7.03 -13.72 15.10
CA CYS A 356 -5.85 -12.96 14.67
C CYS A 356 -6.20 -11.48 14.47
N HIS A 357 -5.30 -10.60 14.87
CA HIS A 357 -5.44 -9.19 14.52
C HIS A 357 -5.36 -9.01 13.00
N PRO A 358 -6.15 -8.13 12.41
CA PRO A 358 -6.07 -7.87 10.98
C PRO A 358 -4.76 -7.18 10.60
N PRO A 359 -4.22 -7.44 9.40
CA PRO A 359 -3.16 -6.60 8.85
C PRO A 359 -3.74 -5.23 8.49
N LEU A 360 -2.94 -4.17 8.57
CA LEU A 360 -3.25 -2.86 8.04
C LEU A 360 -2.69 -2.78 6.62
N VAL A 361 -3.56 -2.60 5.62
CA VAL A 361 -3.20 -2.73 4.18
C VAL A 361 -3.01 -1.37 3.49
N GLY A 362 -3.13 -0.27 4.26
CA GLY A 362 -2.82 1.07 3.78
C GLY A 362 -3.94 1.78 3.00
N HIS A 363 -5.06 1.15 2.72
CA HIS A 363 -6.26 1.75 2.09
C HIS A 363 -7.54 1.10 2.61
N SER A 364 -8.69 1.73 2.38
CA SER A 364 -9.98 1.27 2.90
C SER A 364 -9.94 1.04 4.41
N ILE A 365 -9.31 1.96 5.12
CA ILE A 365 -9.08 1.92 6.57
C ILE A 365 -9.66 3.16 7.23
N ILE A 366 -10.20 2.98 8.43
CA ILE A 366 -10.52 4.10 9.32
C ILE A 366 -9.60 4.02 10.53
N LEU A 367 -8.96 5.12 10.86
CA LEU A 367 -7.95 5.24 11.91
C LEU A 367 -8.44 6.25 12.96
N ARG A 368 -8.18 5.99 14.22
CA ARG A 368 -8.37 6.96 15.30
C ARG A 368 -7.25 8.01 15.25
N SER A 369 -7.59 9.30 15.15
CA SER A 369 -6.62 10.40 15.08
C SER A 369 -5.69 10.44 16.28
N GLU A 370 -6.21 10.19 17.48
CA GLU A 370 -5.42 10.11 18.72
C GLU A 370 -4.35 9.00 18.65
N ALA A 371 -4.68 7.85 18.06
CA ALA A 371 -3.75 6.75 17.89
C ALA A 371 -2.60 7.14 16.96
N ILE A 372 -2.89 7.82 15.86
CA ILE A 372 -1.86 8.34 14.94
C ILE A 372 -1.01 9.43 15.61
N LYS A 373 -1.63 10.38 16.32
CA LYS A 373 -0.92 11.41 17.11
C LYS A 373 0.04 10.77 18.11
N SER A 374 -0.36 9.66 18.76
CA SER A 374 0.47 8.91 19.70
C SER A 374 1.69 8.27 19.02
N CYS A 375 1.55 7.72 17.81
CA CYS A 375 2.66 7.24 17.00
C CYS A 375 3.65 8.36 16.64
N GLY A 376 3.18 9.54 16.32
CA GLY A 376 4.02 10.72 16.05
C GLY A 376 4.86 11.13 17.26
N ARG A 377 4.28 11.14 18.46
CA ARG A 377 5.00 11.40 19.72
C ARG A 377 6.13 10.41 19.96
N ILE A 378 5.88 9.13 19.77
CA ILE A 378 6.90 8.06 19.89
C ILE A 378 8.06 8.31 18.94
N ARG A 379 7.79 8.65 17.68
CA ARG A 379 8.83 8.97 16.70
C ARG A 379 9.66 10.19 17.09
N THR A 380 9.07 11.17 17.73
CA THR A 380 9.80 12.33 18.29
C THR A 380 10.75 11.89 19.41
N LEU A 381 10.36 10.97 20.28
CA LEU A 381 11.23 10.40 21.32
C LEU A 381 12.41 9.64 20.75
N ARG A 382 12.29 9.00 19.58
CA ARG A 382 13.39 8.32 18.89
C ARG A 382 14.56 9.24 18.54
N LYS A 383 14.35 10.55 18.41
CA LYS A 383 15.46 11.51 18.23
C LYS A 383 16.38 11.52 19.45
N ALA A 384 15.81 11.45 20.65
CA ALA A 384 16.60 11.33 21.88
C ALA A 384 17.41 10.02 21.91
N GLN A 385 16.84 8.91 21.42
CA GLN A 385 17.60 7.64 21.30
C GLN A 385 18.77 7.77 20.32
N ARG A 386 18.59 8.44 19.19
CA ARG A 386 19.68 8.66 18.23
C ARG A 386 20.80 9.50 18.87
N TRP A 387 20.43 10.54 19.61
CA TRP A 387 21.40 11.35 20.35
C TRP A 387 22.18 10.50 21.37
N LEU A 388 21.52 9.63 22.15
CA LEU A 388 22.17 8.70 23.06
C LEU A 388 23.15 7.76 22.34
N ASN A 389 22.76 7.24 21.17
CA ASN A 389 23.62 6.39 20.34
C ASN A 389 24.85 7.17 19.84
N ASN A 390 24.68 8.44 19.47
CA ASN A 390 25.78 9.28 18.97
C ASN A 390 26.80 9.65 20.04
N ILE A 391 26.39 9.71 21.30
CA ILE A 391 27.28 9.97 22.43
C ILE A 391 27.83 8.68 23.06
N GLY A 392 27.67 7.53 22.41
CA GLY A 392 28.25 6.25 22.85
C GLY A 392 27.49 5.52 23.96
N LEU A 393 26.21 5.87 24.17
CA LEU A 393 25.36 5.26 25.21
C LEU A 393 24.14 4.53 24.58
N PRO A 394 24.34 3.60 23.65
CA PRO A 394 23.22 2.95 22.91
C PRO A 394 22.39 1.99 23.80
N PHE A 395 22.92 1.63 24.96
CA PHE A 395 22.23 0.78 25.94
C PHE A 395 21.24 1.52 26.84
N LEU A 396 21.29 2.85 26.85
CA LEU A 396 20.28 3.69 27.50
C LEU A 396 19.15 3.95 26.49
N SER A 397 18.10 3.15 26.59
CA SER A 397 16.93 3.29 25.73
C SER A 397 15.96 4.30 26.33
N VAL A 398 15.65 5.37 25.58
CA VAL A 398 14.55 6.29 25.90
C VAL A 398 13.25 5.74 25.34
N ASP A 399 13.33 5.00 24.25
CA ASP A 399 12.23 4.35 23.57
C ASP A 399 12.69 3.01 23.00
N GLN A 400 12.04 1.93 23.38
CA GLN A 400 12.37 0.58 22.90
C GLN A 400 11.91 0.36 21.44
N ILE A 401 11.05 1.20 20.92
CA ILE A 401 10.58 1.12 19.54
C ILE A 401 11.62 1.78 18.62
N GLY A 402 12.60 1.01 18.25
CA GLY A 402 13.84 1.41 17.61
C GLY A 402 13.83 2.58 16.64
N SER A 403 14.87 3.36 16.68
CA SER A 403 15.09 4.54 15.85
C SER A 403 15.44 4.16 14.42
N TYR A 404 14.46 4.12 13.52
CA TYR A 404 14.71 4.06 12.09
C TYR A 404 14.65 5.45 11.47
N ASN A 405 15.76 5.89 10.93
CA ASN A 405 15.91 6.97 9.94
C ASN A 405 14.95 8.16 10.10
N LEU A 406 14.88 8.73 11.30
CA LEU A 406 14.32 10.06 11.45
C LEU A 406 15.22 11.03 10.69
N GLN A 407 14.67 11.68 9.70
CA GLN A 407 15.35 12.79 9.04
C GLN A 407 15.50 13.95 10.05
N ASP A 408 16.68 14.51 10.13
CA ASP A 408 17.08 15.48 11.19
C ASP A 408 16.46 16.88 11.05
N ASN A 409 15.29 17.01 10.44
CA ASN A 409 14.71 18.32 10.14
C ASN A 409 13.66 18.84 11.14
N GLY A 410 13.54 18.23 12.30
CA GLY A 410 12.62 18.69 13.34
C GLY A 410 11.15 18.33 13.14
N SER A 411 10.71 17.86 11.96
CA SER A 411 9.31 17.56 11.69
C SER A 411 8.85 16.23 12.28
N THR A 412 7.66 16.20 12.83
CA THR A 412 7.03 14.98 13.33
C THR A 412 6.59 14.10 12.16
N GLU A 413 6.96 12.83 12.18
CA GLU A 413 6.46 11.81 11.26
C GLU A 413 5.37 11.01 11.95
N TYR A 414 4.22 10.85 11.31
CA TYR A 414 3.12 10.00 11.77
C TYR A 414 3.10 8.68 11.02
N TRP A 415 3.21 8.73 9.69
CA TRP A 415 3.48 7.61 8.80
C TRP A 415 4.98 7.54 8.52
N SER A 416 5.54 6.34 8.42
CA SER A 416 6.97 6.19 8.07
C SER A 416 7.26 6.72 6.68
N GLU A 417 8.19 7.66 6.59
CA GLU A 417 8.69 8.16 5.30
C GLU A 417 9.88 7.36 4.78
N CYS A 418 10.38 6.41 5.57
CA CYS A 418 11.61 5.65 5.29
C CYS A 418 11.37 4.28 4.69
N HIS A 419 10.22 3.67 4.99
CA HIS A 419 9.88 2.31 4.58
C HIS A 419 8.84 2.30 3.45
N VAL A 420 8.88 1.23 2.65
CA VAL A 420 7.87 0.95 1.61
C VAL A 420 6.55 0.52 2.24
N SER A 421 6.64 -0.23 3.34
CA SER A 421 5.50 -0.74 4.11
C SER A 421 5.22 0.17 5.30
N GLU A 422 4.87 1.42 5.01
CA GLU A 422 4.50 2.43 5.99
C GLU A 422 3.28 2.03 6.82
N ASP A 423 2.39 1.27 6.23
CA ASP A 423 1.19 0.71 6.82
C ASP A 423 1.50 -0.36 7.87
N PHE A 424 2.33 -1.34 7.52
CA PHE A 424 2.76 -2.37 8.48
C PHE A 424 3.59 -1.79 9.62
N GLU A 425 4.45 -0.81 9.36
CA GLU A 425 5.19 -0.13 10.42
C GLU A 425 4.24 0.58 11.39
N LEU A 426 3.27 1.34 10.86
CA LEU A 426 2.26 2.02 11.67
C LEU A 426 1.47 1.02 12.51
N MET A 427 1.06 -0.12 11.92
CA MET A 427 0.35 -1.19 12.61
C MET A 427 1.15 -1.72 13.81
N ILE A 428 2.44 -2.01 13.63
CA ILE A 428 3.31 -2.47 14.71
C ILE A 428 3.39 -1.43 15.84
N HIS A 429 3.48 -0.15 15.50
CA HIS A 429 3.48 0.92 16.49
C HIS A 429 2.15 1.03 17.25
N LEU A 430 1.02 0.95 16.55
CA LEU A 430 -0.30 0.98 17.19
C LEU A 430 -0.47 -0.17 18.19
N TYR A 431 -0.09 -1.39 17.81
CA TYR A 431 -0.18 -2.53 18.72
C TYR A 431 0.77 -2.41 19.93
N ASN A 432 1.98 -1.90 19.72
CA ASN A 432 2.92 -1.65 20.83
C ASN A 432 2.41 -0.57 21.80
N LEU A 433 1.53 0.33 21.35
CA LEU A 433 0.87 1.33 22.20
C LEU A 433 -0.41 0.83 22.85
N GLY A 434 -0.77 -0.45 22.65
CA GLY A 434 -1.97 -1.06 23.20
C GLY A 434 -3.26 -0.79 22.43
N PHE A 435 -3.19 -0.17 21.27
CA PHE A 435 -4.33 -0.07 20.37
C PHE A 435 -4.58 -1.39 19.66
N ASN A 436 -5.85 -1.68 19.37
CA ASN A 436 -6.27 -2.87 18.63
C ASN A 436 -6.66 -2.51 17.20
N GLY A 437 -6.52 -3.49 16.29
CA GLY A 437 -7.13 -3.44 14.96
C GLY A 437 -8.35 -4.33 14.88
N ARG A 438 -9.27 -4.01 13.97
CA ARG A 438 -10.47 -4.81 13.71
C ARG A 438 -10.70 -4.97 12.23
N TYR A 439 -10.94 -6.22 11.80
CA TYR A 439 -11.34 -6.50 10.42
C TYR A 439 -12.84 -6.34 10.28
N VAL A 440 -13.27 -5.62 9.26
CA VAL A 440 -14.68 -5.32 9.01
C VAL A 440 -15.11 -5.89 7.67
N ASN A 441 -16.12 -6.75 7.68
CA ASN A 441 -16.74 -7.28 6.47
C ASN A 441 -18.27 -7.30 6.64
N TYR A 442 -18.88 -6.15 6.42
CA TYR A 442 -20.33 -6.02 6.46
C TYR A 442 -20.99 -6.58 5.19
N PRO A 443 -22.28 -6.94 5.25
CA PRO A 443 -23.07 -7.28 4.08
C PRO A 443 -22.98 -6.17 3.02
N ASP A 444 -22.87 -6.56 1.73
CA ASP A 444 -22.86 -5.70 0.56
C ASP A 444 -21.53 -5.01 0.23
N CYS A 445 -20.43 -5.45 0.83
CA CYS A 445 -19.06 -5.00 0.55
C CYS A 445 -18.92 -3.48 0.41
N GLU A 446 -18.42 -2.85 1.42
CA GLU A 446 -18.37 -1.39 1.58
C GLU A 446 -17.30 -0.70 0.70
N PHE A 447 -16.24 -1.41 0.29
CA PHE A 447 -15.16 -0.84 -0.52
C PHE A 447 -14.90 -1.61 -1.82
N GLN A 448 -14.48 -0.86 -2.84
CA GLN A 448 -14.00 -1.39 -4.11
C GLN A 448 -12.72 -0.66 -4.51
N GLU A 449 -11.76 -1.37 -5.09
CA GLU A 449 -10.48 -0.80 -5.53
C GLU A 449 -10.13 -1.17 -6.97
N GLY A 450 -9.30 -0.33 -7.60
CA GLY A 450 -8.68 -0.65 -8.87
C GLY A 450 -7.55 -1.68 -8.69
N ILE A 451 -7.39 -2.57 -9.68
CA ILE A 451 -6.28 -3.53 -9.70
C ILE A 451 -5.38 -3.35 -10.92
N THR A 452 -4.21 -3.94 -10.88
CA THR A 452 -3.25 -3.93 -11.99
C THR A 452 -3.81 -4.57 -13.24
N ARG A 453 -3.49 -4.01 -14.41
CA ARG A 453 -3.99 -4.49 -15.68
C ARG A 453 -3.06 -5.48 -16.38
N THR A 454 -1.80 -5.54 -15.98
CA THR A 454 -0.79 -6.41 -16.58
C THR A 454 -0.08 -7.26 -15.54
N PHE A 455 0.45 -8.41 -15.98
CA PHE A 455 1.30 -9.27 -15.15
C PHE A 455 2.51 -8.49 -14.62
N ASP A 456 3.15 -7.69 -15.46
CA ASP A 456 4.39 -6.98 -15.12
C ASP A 456 4.16 -5.94 -14.00
N GLU A 457 3.03 -5.22 -14.05
CA GLU A 457 2.64 -4.31 -12.97
C GLU A 457 2.42 -5.05 -11.65
N GLU A 458 1.74 -6.20 -11.67
CA GLU A 458 1.47 -6.99 -10.48
C GLU A 458 2.74 -7.62 -9.91
N ALA A 459 3.61 -8.14 -10.78
CA ALA A 459 4.91 -8.66 -10.38
C ALA A 459 5.80 -7.56 -9.77
N GLY A 460 5.77 -6.35 -10.34
CA GLY A 460 6.44 -5.17 -9.78
C GLY A 460 5.90 -4.81 -8.39
N ARG A 461 4.58 -4.88 -8.20
CA ARG A 461 3.91 -4.66 -6.91
C ARG A 461 4.36 -5.68 -5.87
N HIS A 462 4.43 -6.96 -6.23
CA HIS A 462 4.89 -8.03 -5.33
C HIS A 462 6.39 -7.93 -5.00
N ARG A 463 7.23 -7.54 -5.97
CA ARG A 463 8.65 -7.21 -5.71
C ARG A 463 8.78 -6.08 -4.68
N LYS A 464 7.93 -5.05 -4.78
CA LYS A 464 7.85 -3.95 -3.82
C LYS A 464 7.41 -4.45 -2.43
N PHE A 465 6.43 -5.36 -2.34
CA PHE A 465 6.00 -5.94 -1.06
C PHE A 465 7.13 -6.74 -0.39
N ALA A 466 7.89 -7.52 -1.16
CA ALA A 466 9.05 -8.24 -0.62
C ALA A 466 10.13 -7.29 -0.10
N LEU A 467 10.44 -6.23 -0.85
CA LEU A 467 11.35 -5.18 -0.39
C LEU A 467 10.87 -4.57 0.93
N GLY A 468 9.59 -4.20 1.03
CA GLY A 468 9.02 -3.59 2.25
C GLY A 468 9.02 -4.53 3.45
N ALA A 469 8.67 -5.81 3.27
CA ALA A 469 8.74 -6.80 4.34
C ALA A 469 10.17 -6.97 4.86
N HIS A 470 11.18 -6.96 3.96
CA HIS A 470 12.59 -7.05 4.36
C HIS A 470 13.08 -5.79 5.07
N GLU A 471 12.65 -4.61 4.63
CA GLU A 471 12.97 -3.34 5.32
C GLU A 471 12.50 -3.33 6.78
N LEU A 472 11.37 -3.97 7.07
CA LEU A 472 10.86 -4.08 8.43
C LEU A 472 11.64 -5.10 9.27
N MET A 473 12.05 -6.24 8.68
CA MET A 473 12.64 -7.36 9.42
C MET A 473 14.15 -7.33 9.48
N PHE A 474 14.83 -7.05 8.37
CA PHE A 474 16.26 -7.24 8.23
C PHE A 474 17.01 -5.92 7.99
N ASN A 475 18.19 -5.80 8.58
CA ASN A 475 19.17 -4.78 8.20
C ASN A 475 19.78 -5.15 6.84
N SER A 476 20.26 -4.14 6.08
CA SER A 476 21.08 -4.42 4.90
C SER A 476 22.42 -5.09 5.29
N PHE A 477 23.00 -5.90 4.41
CA PHE A 477 24.22 -6.67 4.66
C PHE A 477 25.36 -5.82 5.22
N ASN A 478 25.53 -4.60 4.72
CA ASN A 478 26.56 -3.68 5.19
C ASN A 478 26.46 -3.33 6.68
N ASN A 479 25.29 -3.51 7.27
CA ASN A 479 25.03 -3.20 8.67
C ASN A 479 25.07 -4.43 9.59
N TRP A 480 25.17 -5.65 9.05
CA TRP A 480 25.07 -6.88 9.85
C TRP A 480 26.17 -7.02 10.89
N LEU A 481 27.41 -6.68 10.54
CA LEU A 481 28.54 -6.75 11.48
C LEU A 481 28.41 -5.78 12.66
N GLY A 482 27.79 -4.59 12.43
CA GLY A 482 27.66 -3.58 13.48
C GLY A 482 26.32 -3.57 14.22
N LYS A 483 25.22 -3.99 13.56
CA LYS A 483 23.86 -3.88 14.09
C LYS A 483 23.12 -5.23 14.19
N GLY A 484 23.75 -6.31 13.71
CA GLY A 484 23.13 -7.61 13.57
C GLY A 484 22.15 -7.70 12.37
N PRO A 485 21.61 -8.91 12.07
CA PRO A 485 20.78 -9.13 10.91
C PRO A 485 19.37 -8.52 11.04
N PHE A 486 18.81 -8.45 12.25
CA PHE A 486 17.45 -7.99 12.47
C PHE A 486 17.38 -6.50 12.76
N THR A 487 16.30 -5.87 12.29
CA THR A 487 16.04 -4.48 12.57
C THR A 487 15.66 -4.25 14.04
N PRO A 488 15.97 -3.09 14.64
CA PRO A 488 15.47 -2.77 15.98
C PRO A 488 13.94 -2.79 16.06
N LEU A 489 13.22 -2.36 15.01
CA LEU A 489 11.77 -2.42 14.96
C LEU A 489 11.26 -3.86 15.14
N PHE A 490 11.79 -4.80 14.35
CA PHE A 490 11.40 -6.20 14.43
C PHE A 490 11.81 -6.82 15.78
N SER A 491 13.00 -6.51 16.26
CA SER A 491 13.48 -6.97 17.56
C SER A 491 12.60 -6.46 18.71
N THR A 492 12.15 -5.20 18.66
CA THR A 492 11.24 -4.63 19.64
C THR A 492 9.86 -5.26 19.55
N PHE A 493 9.35 -5.48 18.34
CA PHE A 493 8.09 -6.20 18.12
C PHE A 493 8.11 -7.60 18.74
N LEU A 494 9.20 -8.37 18.56
CA LEU A 494 9.32 -9.70 19.16
C LEU A 494 9.37 -9.67 20.70
N ARG A 495 9.91 -8.62 21.31
CA ARG A 495 10.00 -8.44 22.76
C ARG A 495 8.81 -7.73 23.41
N SER A 496 7.92 -7.14 22.60
CA SER A 496 6.76 -6.38 23.09
C SER A 496 5.76 -7.26 23.86
N ASP A 497 4.81 -6.64 24.54
CA ASP A 497 3.72 -7.32 25.26
C ASP A 497 2.59 -7.86 24.36
N ILE A 498 2.76 -7.73 23.03
CA ILE A 498 1.85 -8.30 22.04
C ILE A 498 1.76 -9.82 22.22
N PRO A 499 0.58 -10.43 22.17
CA PRO A 499 0.42 -11.88 22.36
C PRO A 499 1.30 -12.70 21.40
N SER A 500 1.99 -13.73 21.94
CA SER A 500 2.96 -14.55 21.17
C SER A 500 2.35 -15.17 19.92
N TYR A 501 1.09 -15.63 19.98
CA TYR A 501 0.42 -16.22 18.81
C TYR A 501 0.26 -15.21 17.66
N TYR A 502 0.09 -13.93 17.98
CA TYR A 502 0.01 -12.87 16.96
C TYR A 502 1.38 -12.54 16.38
N LYS A 503 2.42 -12.50 17.21
CA LYS A 503 3.81 -12.36 16.71
C LYS A 503 4.16 -13.47 15.72
N ILE A 504 3.79 -14.71 16.04
CA ILE A 504 3.97 -15.87 15.15
C ILE A 504 3.20 -15.66 13.83
N TYR A 505 1.94 -15.26 13.89
CA TYR A 505 1.12 -14.99 12.70
C TYR A 505 1.74 -13.91 11.80
N LEU A 506 2.05 -12.74 12.37
CA LEU A 506 2.58 -11.62 11.59
C LEU A 506 3.98 -11.91 11.04
N THR A 507 4.84 -12.56 11.81
CA THR A 507 6.16 -13.01 11.35
C THR A 507 6.04 -14.00 10.19
N SER A 508 5.13 -14.97 10.29
CA SER A 508 4.89 -15.92 9.19
C SER A 508 4.38 -15.22 7.94
N TYR A 509 3.49 -14.23 8.07
CA TYR A 509 2.98 -13.43 6.96
C TYR A 509 4.11 -12.65 6.25
N MET A 510 4.97 -11.98 7.01
CA MET A 510 6.14 -11.27 6.45
C MET A 510 7.12 -12.24 5.76
N PHE A 511 7.34 -13.44 6.32
CA PHE A 511 8.18 -14.48 5.71
C PHE A 511 7.57 -15.05 4.42
N GLY A 512 6.26 -14.92 4.21
CA GLY A 512 5.61 -15.30 2.96
C GLY A 512 6.21 -14.61 1.74
N TYR A 513 6.64 -13.35 1.89
CA TYR A 513 7.33 -12.61 0.83
C TYR A 513 8.80 -13.00 0.62
N THR A 514 9.33 -13.89 1.45
CA THR A 514 10.72 -14.38 1.39
C THR A 514 10.76 -15.84 0.94
N SER A 515 9.69 -16.60 1.14
CA SER A 515 9.68 -18.07 1.01
C SER A 515 10.18 -18.58 -0.36
N GLY A 516 9.72 -17.97 -1.46
CA GLY A 516 10.18 -18.32 -2.80
C GLY A 516 11.65 -18.00 -3.04
N GLY A 517 12.14 -16.88 -2.48
CA GLY A 517 13.56 -16.50 -2.52
C GLY A 517 14.44 -17.47 -1.74
N CYS A 518 13.95 -17.96 -0.58
CA CYS A 518 14.64 -18.98 0.21
C CYS A 518 14.84 -20.26 -0.60
N TYR A 519 13.82 -20.69 -1.37
CA TYR A 519 13.98 -21.87 -2.23
C TYR A 519 15.11 -21.70 -3.25
N ILE A 520 15.19 -20.54 -3.92
CA ILE A 520 16.26 -20.24 -4.89
C ILE A 520 17.64 -20.34 -4.22
N LEU A 521 17.80 -19.78 -3.02
CA LEU A 521 19.07 -19.82 -2.28
C LEU A 521 19.42 -21.26 -1.84
N VAL A 522 18.46 -21.94 -1.22
CA VAL A 522 18.67 -23.30 -0.70
C VAL A 522 19.01 -24.26 -1.85
N PHE A 523 18.25 -24.21 -2.94
CA PHE A 523 18.54 -25.03 -4.12
C PHE A 523 19.91 -24.71 -4.73
N SER A 524 20.25 -23.42 -4.89
CA SER A 524 21.53 -23.00 -5.47
C SER A 524 22.71 -23.51 -4.66
N ILE A 525 22.69 -23.34 -3.34
CA ILE A 525 23.78 -23.78 -2.44
C ILE A 525 23.87 -25.32 -2.46
N ALA A 526 22.73 -26.02 -2.38
CA ALA A 526 22.70 -27.47 -2.40
C ALA A 526 23.20 -28.04 -3.76
N ALA A 527 22.78 -27.45 -4.89
CA ALA A 527 23.23 -27.86 -6.21
C ALA A 527 24.74 -27.64 -6.41
N ILE A 528 25.26 -26.47 -6.00
CA ILE A 528 26.70 -26.17 -6.08
C ILE A 528 27.49 -27.14 -5.19
N ALA A 529 27.06 -27.35 -3.94
CA ALA A 529 27.69 -28.27 -3.02
C ALA A 529 27.76 -29.71 -3.60
N ARG A 530 26.69 -30.12 -4.29
CA ARG A 530 26.65 -31.40 -5.01
C ARG A 530 27.62 -31.44 -6.17
N LEU A 531 27.64 -30.42 -7.03
CA LEU A 531 28.54 -30.32 -8.17
C LEU A 531 30.03 -30.33 -7.73
N CYS A 532 30.33 -29.84 -6.52
CA CYS A 532 31.66 -29.84 -5.90
C CYS A 532 32.00 -31.14 -5.11
N ASP A 533 31.20 -32.20 -5.21
CA ASP A 533 31.35 -33.48 -4.47
C ASP A 533 31.30 -33.31 -2.92
N VAL A 534 30.79 -32.18 -2.44
CA VAL A 534 30.64 -31.95 -1.02
C VAL A 534 29.41 -32.69 -0.46
N GLN A 535 28.37 -32.90 -1.28
CA GLN A 535 27.22 -33.75 -0.97
C GLN A 535 27.27 -35.03 -1.86
N GLN A 536 27.13 -36.20 -1.25
CA GLN A 536 27.09 -37.49 -1.97
C GLN A 536 25.64 -37.80 -2.45
N GLU A 537 25.55 -38.86 -3.25
CA GLU A 537 24.45 -39.46 -3.98
C GLU A 537 23.01 -39.14 -3.53
N ILE A 538 22.10 -38.94 -4.51
CA ILE A 538 20.67 -38.77 -4.21
C ILE A 538 20.03 -40.16 -4.14
N GLY A 539 19.99 -40.76 -2.94
CA GLY A 539 18.98 -41.76 -2.64
C GLY A 539 17.67 -41.15 -2.23
N PHE A 540 16.57 -41.90 -2.20
CA PHE A 540 15.24 -41.40 -1.81
C PHE A 540 15.28 -40.62 -0.45
N LEU A 541 16.08 -41.06 0.51
CA LEU A 541 16.26 -40.40 1.81
C LEU A 541 17.04 -39.08 1.71
N SER A 542 17.93 -38.90 0.76
CA SER A 542 18.68 -37.68 0.54
C SER A 542 17.87 -36.60 -0.19
N ALA A 543 16.73 -36.98 -0.80
CA ALA A 543 15.74 -36.01 -1.30
C ALA A 543 15.05 -35.26 -0.15
N PHE A 544 15.07 -35.78 1.07
CA PHE A 544 14.62 -35.09 2.29
C PHE A 544 15.67 -34.12 2.87
N ASN A 545 16.53 -33.56 2.03
CA ASN A 545 17.36 -32.41 2.36
C ASN A 545 16.51 -31.13 2.43
N SER A 546 17.11 -30.03 2.87
CA SER A 546 16.44 -28.74 3.03
C SER A 546 15.74 -28.26 1.76
N ALA A 547 16.28 -28.49 0.57
CA ALA A 547 15.66 -28.10 -0.71
C ALA A 547 14.42 -28.96 -1.02
N GLY A 548 14.51 -30.28 -0.87
CA GLY A 548 13.41 -31.21 -1.12
C GLY A 548 12.26 -31.01 -0.14
N VAL A 549 12.56 -30.85 1.15
CA VAL A 549 11.53 -30.59 2.18
C VAL A 549 10.85 -29.24 1.96
N LEU A 550 11.58 -28.20 1.54
CA LEU A 550 10.99 -26.90 1.21
C LEU A 550 10.07 -27.01 -0.03
N ALA A 551 10.49 -27.74 -1.10
CA ALA A 551 9.65 -28.01 -2.25
C ALA A 551 8.39 -28.81 -1.87
N LEU A 552 8.52 -29.85 -1.06
CA LEU A 552 7.39 -30.64 -0.57
C LEU A 552 6.42 -29.79 0.26
N SER A 553 6.91 -28.87 1.07
CA SER A 553 6.08 -27.97 1.86
C SER A 553 5.20 -27.07 0.96
N VAL A 554 5.70 -26.64 -0.20
CA VAL A 554 4.92 -25.89 -1.20
C VAL A 554 3.79 -26.76 -1.79
N ILE A 555 4.08 -28.03 -2.10
CA ILE A 555 3.05 -28.97 -2.60
C ILE A 555 1.97 -29.18 -1.53
N ILE A 556 2.37 -29.40 -0.28
CA ILE A 556 1.44 -29.53 0.86
C ILE A 556 0.59 -28.26 1.01
N TYR A 557 1.20 -27.09 0.90
CA TYR A 557 0.49 -25.82 0.91
C TYR A 557 -0.60 -25.74 -0.15
N TYR A 558 -0.33 -26.14 -1.39
CA TYR A 558 -1.32 -26.11 -2.47
C TYR A 558 -2.39 -27.20 -2.30
N VAL A 559 -2.02 -28.42 -1.95
CA VAL A 559 -2.95 -29.55 -1.89
C VAL A 559 -3.80 -29.47 -0.61
N ILE A 560 -3.18 -29.47 0.55
CA ILE A 560 -3.91 -29.50 1.85
C ILE A 560 -4.41 -28.11 2.19
N GLY A 561 -3.56 -27.09 2.13
CA GLY A 561 -3.93 -25.75 2.51
C GLY A 561 -5.09 -25.20 1.67
N TYR A 562 -5.06 -25.42 0.35
CA TYR A 562 -6.10 -24.95 -0.54
C TYR A 562 -7.41 -25.74 -0.44
N THR A 563 -7.32 -27.07 -0.34
CA THR A 563 -8.51 -27.92 -0.18
C THR A 563 -9.27 -27.57 1.11
N THR A 564 -8.55 -27.43 2.22
CA THR A 564 -9.16 -27.04 3.51
C THR A 564 -9.68 -25.60 3.50
N PHE A 565 -8.99 -24.68 2.81
CA PHE A 565 -9.49 -23.32 2.58
C PHE A 565 -10.83 -23.34 1.82
N LEU A 566 -10.94 -24.15 0.77
CA LEU A 566 -12.18 -24.31 0.01
C LEU A 566 -13.32 -24.82 0.90
N PHE A 567 -13.06 -25.81 1.77
CA PHE A 567 -14.04 -26.28 2.76
C PHE A 567 -14.48 -25.18 3.73
N ALA A 568 -13.55 -24.34 4.20
CA ALA A 568 -13.87 -23.21 5.08
C ALA A 568 -14.77 -22.19 4.37
N MET A 569 -14.52 -21.89 3.10
CA MET A 569 -15.37 -21.02 2.28
C MET A 569 -16.78 -21.59 2.06
N ILE A 570 -16.89 -22.89 1.79
CA ILE A 570 -18.18 -23.59 1.68
C ILE A 570 -18.94 -23.49 3.01
N LYS A 571 -18.25 -23.75 4.13
CA LYS A 571 -18.85 -23.65 5.47
C LYS A 571 -19.34 -22.24 5.77
N MET A 572 -18.56 -21.21 5.41
CA MET A 572 -18.97 -19.81 5.53
C MET A 572 -20.22 -19.52 4.71
N LYS A 573 -20.29 -20.00 3.47
CA LYS A 573 -21.47 -19.84 2.61
C LYS A 573 -22.74 -20.42 3.25
N PHE A 574 -22.67 -21.59 3.86
CA PHE A 574 -23.82 -22.20 4.55
C PHE A 574 -24.13 -21.57 5.92
N SER A 575 -23.15 -20.93 6.55
CA SER A 575 -23.34 -20.34 7.89
C SER A 575 -23.80 -18.89 7.82
N ASN A 576 -23.22 -18.09 6.93
CA ASN A 576 -23.61 -16.70 6.67
C ASN A 576 -23.19 -16.29 5.26
N ASN A 577 -24.10 -16.47 4.30
CA ASN A 577 -23.87 -16.17 2.90
C ASN A 577 -23.60 -14.67 2.64
N ASN A 578 -24.03 -13.78 3.53
CA ASN A 578 -23.86 -12.33 3.39
C ASN A 578 -22.40 -11.87 3.57
N LEU A 579 -21.51 -12.73 4.09
CA LEU A 579 -20.08 -12.46 4.19
C LEU A 579 -19.35 -12.64 2.86
N LEU A 580 -19.97 -13.30 1.89
CA LEU A 580 -19.42 -13.45 0.55
C LEU A 580 -19.78 -12.23 -0.29
N PHE A 581 -18.85 -11.82 -1.12
CA PHE A 581 -19.12 -10.78 -2.11
C PHE A 581 -20.25 -11.19 -3.07
N PRO A 582 -21.00 -10.24 -3.65
CA PRO A 582 -22.20 -10.53 -4.45
C PRO A 582 -21.98 -11.58 -5.54
N GLU A 583 -20.79 -11.56 -6.19
CA GLU A 583 -20.44 -12.50 -7.26
C GLU A 583 -20.38 -13.97 -6.81
N TYR A 584 -20.21 -14.22 -5.50
CA TYR A 584 -20.17 -15.55 -4.90
C TYR A 584 -21.42 -15.84 -4.10
N ARG A 585 -22.04 -14.79 -3.52
CA ARG A 585 -23.25 -14.89 -2.69
C ARG A 585 -24.45 -15.34 -3.48
N ASP A 586 -24.65 -14.75 -4.66
CA ASP A 586 -25.87 -14.91 -5.45
C ASP A 586 -25.90 -16.21 -6.29
N HIS A 587 -24.83 -16.99 -6.24
CA HIS A 587 -24.67 -18.24 -6.96
C HIS A 587 -24.57 -19.46 -6.03
N GLY A 588 -24.81 -20.68 -6.56
CA GLY A 588 -24.73 -21.94 -5.80
C GLY A 588 -23.30 -22.31 -5.37
N VAL A 589 -23.18 -23.31 -4.46
CA VAL A 589 -21.88 -23.79 -3.95
C VAL A 589 -20.98 -24.31 -5.08
N ILE A 590 -21.54 -24.98 -6.08
CA ILE A 590 -20.78 -25.51 -7.22
C ILE A 590 -20.08 -24.36 -7.98
N TYR A 591 -20.78 -23.24 -8.16
CA TYR A 591 -20.21 -22.06 -8.80
C TYR A 591 -19.09 -21.43 -7.95
N LEU A 592 -19.29 -21.33 -6.61
CA LEU A 592 -18.26 -20.88 -5.69
C LEU A 592 -16.99 -21.74 -5.81
N CYS A 593 -17.13 -23.06 -5.74
CA CYS A 593 -16.00 -23.98 -5.88
C CYS A 593 -15.32 -23.85 -7.23
N TRP A 594 -16.12 -23.87 -8.31
CA TRP A 594 -15.60 -23.76 -9.67
C TRP A 594 -14.84 -22.43 -9.86
N ARG A 595 -15.37 -21.33 -9.33
CA ARG A 595 -14.72 -20.02 -9.45
C ARG A 595 -13.42 -19.95 -8.64
N LEU A 596 -13.41 -20.44 -7.40
CA LEU A 596 -12.20 -20.49 -6.59
C LEU A 596 -11.13 -21.41 -7.18
N ILE A 597 -11.50 -22.56 -7.75
CA ILE A 597 -10.55 -23.47 -8.39
C ILE A 597 -10.04 -22.86 -9.71
N ARG A 598 -10.94 -22.46 -10.60
CA ARG A 598 -10.56 -22.03 -11.95
C ARG A 598 -9.82 -20.69 -11.97
N TYR A 599 -10.22 -19.74 -11.17
CA TYR A 599 -9.63 -18.41 -11.23
C TYR A 599 -8.61 -18.18 -10.12
N CYS A 600 -8.95 -18.48 -8.87
CA CYS A 600 -8.07 -18.18 -7.75
C CYS A 600 -6.91 -19.20 -7.65
N MET A 601 -7.19 -20.50 -7.55
CA MET A 601 -6.14 -21.52 -7.41
C MET A 601 -5.25 -21.59 -8.65
N TYR A 602 -5.84 -21.57 -9.85
CA TYR A 602 -5.09 -21.59 -11.10
C TYR A 602 -4.20 -20.35 -11.25
N PHE A 603 -4.73 -19.16 -10.91
CA PHE A 603 -3.94 -17.94 -10.84
C PHE A 603 -2.77 -18.07 -9.86
N GLN A 604 -3.03 -18.56 -8.65
CA GLN A 604 -1.98 -18.75 -7.66
C GLN A 604 -0.88 -19.69 -8.14
N ILE A 605 -1.22 -20.84 -8.71
CA ILE A 605 -0.23 -21.78 -9.20
C ILE A 605 0.64 -21.15 -10.29
N LEU A 606 0.04 -20.49 -11.28
CA LEU A 606 0.78 -19.85 -12.35
C LEU A 606 1.59 -18.65 -11.86
N PHE A 607 0.95 -17.75 -11.12
CA PHE A 607 1.56 -16.52 -10.69
C PHE A 607 2.67 -16.76 -9.69
N TYR A 608 2.43 -17.57 -8.67
CA TYR A 608 3.43 -17.83 -7.62
C TYR A 608 4.55 -18.76 -8.08
N SER A 609 4.37 -19.54 -9.17
CA SER A 609 5.49 -20.26 -9.77
C SER A 609 6.61 -19.34 -10.28
N VAL A 610 6.30 -18.08 -10.51
CA VAL A 610 7.27 -17.06 -10.96
C VAL A 610 7.61 -16.05 -9.85
N MET A 611 6.72 -15.85 -8.91
CA MET A 611 6.87 -14.83 -7.85
C MET A 611 8.10 -15.04 -6.97
N GLY A 612 8.57 -16.27 -6.81
CA GLY A 612 9.83 -16.57 -6.12
C GLY A 612 10.99 -15.71 -6.64
N ASN A 613 11.10 -15.53 -7.96
CA ASN A 613 12.13 -14.71 -8.58
C ASN A 613 11.98 -13.22 -8.20
N TYR A 614 10.75 -12.68 -8.20
CA TYR A 614 10.51 -11.27 -7.85
C TYR A 614 10.64 -11.02 -6.36
N PHE A 615 10.26 -11.98 -5.52
CA PHE A 615 10.51 -11.92 -4.08
C PHE A 615 12.01 -11.93 -3.79
N PHE A 616 12.76 -12.80 -4.47
CA PHE A 616 14.21 -12.81 -4.36
C PHE A 616 14.84 -11.49 -4.79
N LEU A 617 14.43 -10.95 -5.93
CA LEU A 617 14.91 -9.65 -6.41
C LEU A 617 14.59 -8.52 -5.43
N GLY A 618 13.36 -8.46 -4.91
CA GLY A 618 12.94 -7.46 -3.92
C GLY A 618 13.73 -7.57 -2.61
N SER A 619 13.98 -8.78 -2.13
CA SER A 619 14.81 -9.04 -0.97
C SER A 619 16.25 -8.56 -1.18
N MET A 620 16.83 -8.87 -2.34
CA MET A 620 18.18 -8.45 -2.71
C MET A 620 18.29 -6.93 -2.90
N ASP A 621 17.24 -6.27 -3.41
CA ASP A 621 17.21 -4.81 -3.53
C ASP A 621 17.40 -4.14 -2.16
N HIS A 622 16.77 -4.68 -1.12
CA HIS A 622 16.97 -4.19 0.24
C HIS A 622 18.33 -4.58 0.84
N LEU A 623 18.64 -5.87 0.83
CA LEU A 623 19.84 -6.41 1.50
C LEU A 623 21.13 -5.82 0.91
N MET A 624 21.15 -5.51 -0.40
CA MET A 624 22.27 -4.87 -1.11
C MET A 624 22.16 -3.33 -1.18
N SER A 625 21.19 -2.73 -0.48
CA SER A 625 20.94 -1.27 -0.48
C SER A 625 20.78 -0.67 -1.89
N ARG A 626 20.18 -1.43 -2.81
CA ARG A 626 19.94 -0.94 -4.17
C ARG A 626 18.82 0.10 -4.21
N PRO A 627 18.86 1.07 -5.13
CA PRO A 627 17.75 2.02 -5.29
C PRO A 627 16.49 1.27 -5.72
N ASN A 628 15.33 1.71 -5.19
CA ASN A 628 14.05 1.15 -5.57
C ASN A 628 13.73 1.42 -7.05
N ILE A 629 13.60 0.35 -7.83
CA ILE A 629 13.30 0.40 -9.26
C ILE A 629 11.77 0.31 -9.52
N CYS A 630 11.00 -0.06 -8.50
CA CYS A 630 9.56 -0.24 -8.64
C CYS A 630 8.83 1.11 -8.72
N GLY A 631 8.25 1.40 -9.88
CA GLY A 631 7.40 2.57 -10.11
C GLY A 631 6.05 2.48 -9.38
N ALA A 632 5.30 3.57 -9.39
CA ALA A 632 3.90 3.56 -9.01
C ALA A 632 3.08 2.79 -10.05
N THR A 633 2.03 2.09 -9.59
CA THR A 633 1.05 1.44 -10.48
C THR A 633 0.33 2.51 -11.30
N ASN A 634 0.19 2.28 -12.60
CA ASN A 634 -0.55 3.19 -13.46
C ASN A 634 -2.06 2.93 -13.31
N LYS A 635 -2.77 3.96 -12.89
CA LYS A 635 -4.22 3.90 -12.64
C LYS A 635 -5.05 4.40 -13.82
N ASP A 636 -4.42 5.09 -14.78
CA ASP A 636 -5.07 5.61 -15.97
C ASP A 636 -5.29 4.51 -17.03
N SER A 637 -6.35 4.62 -17.82
CA SER A 637 -6.64 3.72 -18.92
C SER A 637 -5.70 3.99 -20.11
N ILE A 638 -4.52 3.41 -20.11
CA ILE A 638 -3.58 3.53 -21.22
C ILE A 638 -3.94 2.55 -22.34
N LYS A 639 -3.95 3.01 -23.58
CA LYS A 639 -4.03 2.16 -24.76
C LYS A 639 -2.65 1.51 -24.99
N ILE A 640 -2.45 0.34 -24.39
CA ILE A 640 -1.23 -0.44 -24.57
C ILE A 640 -1.32 -1.21 -25.90
N THR A 641 -0.37 -0.98 -26.81
CA THR A 641 -0.24 -1.78 -28.03
C THR A 641 0.52 -3.08 -27.75
N ARG A 642 0.34 -4.12 -28.57
CA ARG A 642 1.04 -5.40 -28.40
C ARG A 642 2.57 -5.24 -28.41
N CYS A 643 3.10 -4.38 -29.26
CA CYS A 643 4.53 -4.11 -29.33
C CYS A 643 5.07 -3.49 -28.04
N ILE A 644 4.37 -2.47 -27.50
CA ILE A 644 4.73 -1.83 -26.23
C ILE A 644 4.66 -2.86 -25.10
N ALA A 645 3.57 -3.64 -25.01
CA ALA A 645 3.43 -4.67 -23.99
C ALA A 645 4.55 -5.72 -24.04
N PHE A 646 4.97 -6.13 -25.24
CA PHE A 646 6.06 -7.08 -25.42
C PHE A 646 7.42 -6.48 -25.01
N CYS A 647 7.72 -5.25 -25.44
CA CYS A 647 8.97 -4.55 -25.06
C CYS A 647 9.05 -4.33 -23.55
N ASP A 648 7.95 -3.91 -22.91
CA ASP A 648 7.88 -3.70 -21.46
C ASP A 648 8.04 -5.03 -20.71
N MET A 649 7.39 -6.09 -21.18
CA MET A 649 7.56 -7.43 -20.62
C MET A 649 9.02 -7.90 -20.70
N VAL A 650 9.68 -7.80 -21.85
CA VAL A 650 11.10 -8.18 -21.99
C VAL A 650 11.97 -7.39 -21.04
N ARG A 651 11.80 -6.06 -21.00
CA ARG A 651 12.58 -5.17 -20.14
C ARG A 651 12.38 -5.48 -18.66
N PHE A 652 11.14 -5.71 -18.24
CA PHE A 652 10.79 -5.94 -16.85
C PHE A 652 11.26 -7.34 -16.37
N ASN A 653 11.12 -8.36 -17.21
CA ASN A 653 11.40 -9.75 -16.81
C ASN A 653 12.87 -10.17 -16.95
N THR A 654 13.77 -9.31 -17.43
CA THR A 654 15.20 -9.64 -17.64
C THR A 654 15.86 -10.25 -16.40
N GLY A 655 15.64 -9.67 -15.22
CA GLY A 655 16.19 -10.20 -13.96
C GLY A 655 15.62 -11.57 -13.59
N SER A 656 14.31 -11.77 -13.76
CA SER A 656 13.64 -13.04 -13.51
C SER A 656 14.12 -14.11 -14.50
N TRP A 657 14.33 -13.78 -15.77
CA TRP A 657 14.87 -14.68 -16.78
C TRP A 657 16.33 -15.06 -16.53
N ALA A 658 17.14 -14.13 -16.04
CA ALA A 658 18.52 -14.44 -15.64
C ALA A 658 18.56 -15.47 -14.51
N ILE A 659 17.71 -15.31 -13.48
CA ILE A 659 17.56 -16.29 -12.40
C ILE A 659 17.07 -17.62 -12.95
N ALA A 660 16.07 -17.60 -13.83
CA ALA A 660 15.51 -18.79 -14.44
C ALA A 660 16.55 -19.56 -15.25
N PHE A 661 17.32 -18.87 -16.07
CA PHE A 661 18.41 -19.49 -16.84
C PHE A 661 19.47 -20.11 -15.91
N TYR A 662 19.86 -19.38 -14.87
CA TYR A 662 20.78 -19.88 -13.86
C TYR A 662 20.26 -21.17 -13.18
N LEU A 663 19.00 -21.18 -12.72
CA LEU A 663 18.39 -22.36 -12.11
C LEU A 663 18.29 -23.55 -13.08
N LEU A 664 17.97 -23.27 -14.35
CA LEU A 664 17.90 -24.31 -15.37
C LEU A 664 19.25 -24.94 -15.63
N VAL A 665 20.31 -24.12 -15.72
CA VAL A 665 21.69 -24.62 -15.89
C VAL A 665 22.11 -25.45 -14.68
N LEU A 666 21.86 -24.98 -13.45
CA LEU A 666 22.19 -25.76 -12.25
C LEU A 666 21.42 -27.08 -12.19
N ALA A 667 20.11 -27.06 -12.48
CA ALA A 667 19.30 -28.28 -12.51
C ALA A 667 19.82 -29.26 -13.54
N TYR A 668 20.14 -28.79 -14.76
CA TYR A 668 20.70 -29.60 -15.83
C TYR A 668 22.06 -30.22 -15.48
N LEU A 669 22.99 -29.41 -14.94
CA LEU A 669 24.31 -29.89 -14.51
C LEU A 669 24.20 -30.95 -13.39
N THR A 670 23.26 -30.73 -12.46
CA THR A 670 23.01 -31.71 -11.39
C THR A 670 22.50 -33.04 -11.96
N VAL A 671 21.56 -32.99 -12.92
CA VAL A 671 21.04 -34.20 -13.60
C VAL A 671 22.14 -34.89 -14.38
N LEU A 672 23.00 -34.16 -15.10
CA LEU A 672 24.13 -34.74 -15.86
C LEU A 672 25.13 -35.45 -14.94
N LYS A 673 25.45 -34.87 -13.78
CA LYS A 673 26.35 -35.47 -12.82
C LYS A 673 25.82 -36.81 -12.28
N ASP A 674 24.50 -36.96 -12.23
CA ASP A 674 23.84 -38.19 -11.75
C ASP A 674 23.56 -39.18 -12.89
N ALA A 675 23.90 -38.83 -14.14
CA ALA A 675 23.57 -39.64 -15.32
C ALA A 675 24.37 -40.97 -15.46
N ASP A 676 25.37 -41.23 -14.59
CA ASP A 676 26.04 -42.55 -14.47
C ASP A 676 25.14 -43.59 -13.78
N TRP A 677 23.81 -43.50 -14.06
CA TRP A 677 22.78 -44.32 -13.44
C TRP A 677 22.99 -45.81 -13.73
N LYS A 678 23.21 -46.56 -12.67
CA LYS A 678 23.15 -48.01 -12.76
C LYS A 678 21.68 -48.41 -12.83
N PHE A 679 21.34 -49.21 -13.84
CA PHE A 679 19.96 -49.63 -14.14
C PHE A 679 19.26 -50.35 -12.96
N ASP A 680 20.02 -50.91 -12.03
CA ASP A 680 19.54 -51.63 -10.82
C ASP A 680 19.00 -50.72 -9.72
N GLN A 681 19.35 -49.40 -9.72
CA GLN A 681 18.94 -48.40 -8.73
C GLN A 681 17.98 -47.35 -9.32
N TRP A 682 17.63 -47.54 -10.58
CA TRP A 682 16.92 -46.56 -11.42
C TRP A 682 15.68 -45.90 -10.81
N PRO A 683 14.69 -46.57 -10.15
CA PRO A 683 13.49 -45.92 -9.62
C PRO A 683 13.79 -44.92 -8.48
N ASN A 684 14.72 -45.26 -7.58
CA ASN A 684 15.02 -44.45 -6.40
C ASN A 684 15.87 -43.23 -6.73
N ASP A 685 16.86 -43.42 -7.62
CA ASP A 685 17.74 -42.31 -8.00
C ASP A 685 17.02 -41.30 -8.90
N MET A 686 16.19 -41.80 -9.84
CA MET A 686 15.36 -40.96 -10.69
C MET A 686 14.35 -40.14 -9.90
N LEU A 687 13.67 -40.74 -8.91
CA LEU A 687 12.72 -40.03 -8.06
C LEU A 687 13.43 -38.96 -7.21
N GLY A 688 14.60 -39.29 -6.63
CA GLY A 688 15.42 -38.37 -5.87
C GLY A 688 15.85 -37.16 -6.69
N THR A 689 16.39 -37.41 -7.91
CA THR A 689 16.80 -36.34 -8.84
C THR A 689 15.61 -35.50 -9.28
N PHE A 690 14.45 -36.09 -9.54
CA PHE A 690 13.23 -35.37 -9.90
C PHE A 690 12.73 -34.49 -8.74
N LEU A 691 12.73 -34.99 -7.51
CA LEU A 691 12.33 -34.21 -6.34
C LEU A 691 13.31 -33.06 -6.03
N PHE A 692 14.58 -33.21 -6.36
CA PHE A 692 15.59 -32.20 -6.18
C PHE A 692 15.60 -31.14 -7.29
N ALA A 693 15.79 -31.56 -8.54
CA ALA A 693 15.99 -30.67 -9.69
C ALA A 693 14.67 -30.26 -10.37
N GLY A 694 13.63 -31.09 -10.29
CA GLY A 694 12.35 -30.86 -10.95
C GLY A 694 11.66 -29.53 -10.57
N PRO A 695 11.52 -29.20 -9.27
CA PRO A 695 10.94 -27.93 -8.87
C PRO A 695 11.71 -26.71 -9.39
N ALA A 696 13.05 -26.76 -9.40
CA ALA A 696 13.87 -25.68 -9.93
C ALA A 696 13.70 -25.53 -11.44
N ALA A 697 13.66 -26.64 -12.19
CA ALA A 697 13.37 -26.63 -13.62
C ALA A 697 11.95 -26.11 -13.91
N PHE A 698 10.96 -26.52 -13.12
CA PHE A 698 9.59 -26.02 -13.24
C PHE A 698 9.50 -24.50 -13.03
N LEU A 699 10.12 -23.97 -11.96
CA LEU A 699 10.16 -22.53 -11.69
C LEU A 699 10.88 -21.76 -12.82
N ALA A 700 11.99 -22.31 -13.31
CA ALA A 700 12.74 -21.71 -14.40
C ALA A 700 11.93 -21.66 -15.71
N LEU A 701 11.31 -22.75 -16.09
CA LEU A 701 10.44 -22.79 -17.29
C LEU A 701 9.25 -21.86 -17.11
N SER A 702 8.61 -21.85 -15.93
CA SER A 702 7.49 -20.97 -15.64
C SER A 702 7.86 -19.49 -15.84
N ALA A 703 9.06 -19.07 -15.47
CA ALA A 703 9.51 -17.69 -15.64
C ALA A 703 9.52 -17.21 -17.09
N PHE A 704 9.66 -18.13 -18.06
CA PHE A 704 9.62 -17.78 -19.49
C PHE A 704 8.20 -17.72 -20.05
N TYR A 705 7.33 -18.67 -19.71
CA TYR A 705 6.01 -18.74 -20.36
C TYR A 705 4.90 -18.01 -19.58
N VAL A 706 4.96 -17.94 -18.25
CA VAL A 706 3.88 -17.34 -17.44
C VAL A 706 3.68 -15.85 -17.73
N PRO A 707 4.73 -14.99 -17.83
CA PRO A 707 4.56 -13.60 -18.21
C PRO A 707 3.85 -13.41 -19.56
N ILE A 708 4.05 -14.33 -20.50
CA ILE A 708 3.41 -14.32 -21.82
C ILE A 708 1.93 -14.72 -21.68
N ILE A 709 1.65 -15.81 -20.97
CA ILE A 709 0.29 -16.37 -20.81
C ILE A 709 -0.60 -15.41 -20.03
N LEU A 710 -0.08 -14.81 -18.95
CA LEU A 710 -0.83 -13.93 -18.09
C LEU A 710 -0.91 -12.47 -18.58
N ASN A 711 -0.19 -12.11 -19.66
CA ASN A 711 -0.29 -10.75 -20.20
C ASN A 711 -1.39 -10.67 -21.27
N PRO A 712 -2.52 -9.97 -20.96
CA PRO A 712 -3.67 -9.92 -21.84
C PRO A 712 -3.41 -9.17 -23.15
N TYR A 713 -2.39 -8.31 -23.20
CA TYR A 713 -2.06 -7.50 -24.38
C TYR A 713 -1.14 -8.21 -25.37
N ILE A 714 -0.38 -9.23 -24.93
CA ILE A 714 0.56 -9.97 -25.77
C ILE A 714 -0.17 -11.04 -26.58
N LEU A 715 -0.85 -11.97 -25.92
CA LEU A 715 -1.53 -13.07 -26.63
C LEU A 715 -2.82 -12.63 -27.31
N GLY A 716 -3.47 -11.57 -26.84
CA GLY A 716 -4.64 -10.98 -27.49
C GLY A 716 -5.83 -11.93 -27.70
N TRP A 717 -5.75 -13.15 -27.15
CA TRP A 717 -6.66 -14.25 -27.42
C TRP A 717 -6.40 -15.44 -26.49
N PRO A 718 -7.32 -16.34 -26.33
CA PRO A 718 -8.78 -16.40 -26.46
C PRO A 718 -9.47 -16.20 -25.12
N PHE A 719 -8.76 -15.68 -24.14
CA PHE A 719 -9.20 -15.54 -22.75
C PHE A 719 -10.04 -14.29 -22.50
N ASN A 720 -10.19 -13.46 -23.52
CA ASN A 720 -11.17 -12.39 -23.55
C ASN A 720 -12.23 -12.74 -24.60
N PRO A 721 -13.30 -13.49 -24.23
CA PRO A 721 -14.46 -13.51 -25.11
C PRO A 721 -14.89 -12.03 -25.25
N PRO A 722 -15.11 -11.54 -26.48
CA PRO A 722 -15.67 -10.21 -26.67
C PRO A 722 -16.96 -10.20 -25.87
N LEU A 723 -16.99 -9.40 -24.81
CA LEU A 723 -18.21 -9.14 -24.06
C LEU A 723 -19.23 -8.73 -25.11
N CYS A 724 -20.25 -9.56 -25.27
CA CYS A 724 -21.24 -9.48 -26.31
C CYS A 724 -21.67 -8.03 -26.46
N GLY A 725 -21.28 -7.38 -27.56
CA GLY A 725 -21.50 -5.95 -27.81
C GLY A 725 -22.97 -5.51 -27.79
N LYS A 726 -23.87 -6.50 -27.74
CA LYS A 726 -25.32 -6.31 -27.58
C LYS A 726 -25.73 -5.83 -26.17
N LYS A 727 -25.03 -6.22 -25.09
CA LYS A 727 -25.35 -5.71 -23.74
C LYS A 727 -24.86 -4.27 -23.53
N ARG A 728 -23.69 -3.92 -24.05
CA ARG A 728 -23.15 -2.55 -23.97
C ARG A 728 -24.01 -1.54 -24.78
N GLN A 729 -24.64 -1.98 -25.85
CA GLN A 729 -25.60 -1.17 -26.59
C GLN A 729 -26.97 -1.07 -25.90
N ALA A 730 -27.41 -2.11 -25.18
CA ALA A 730 -28.65 -2.09 -24.41
C ALA A 730 -28.54 -1.19 -23.16
N GLU A 731 -27.41 -1.20 -22.43
CA GLU A 731 -27.19 -0.28 -21.32
C GLU A 731 -26.98 1.16 -21.76
N LYS A 732 -26.31 1.41 -22.91
CA LYS A 732 -26.27 2.75 -23.51
C LYS A 732 -27.63 3.25 -23.99
N LYS A 733 -28.53 2.36 -24.38
CA LYS A 733 -29.92 2.73 -24.73
C LYS A 733 -30.80 2.95 -23.50
N LYS A 734 -30.61 2.23 -22.39
CA LYS A 734 -31.37 2.43 -21.15
C LYS A 734 -31.02 3.75 -20.45
N ASN A 735 -29.76 4.20 -20.55
CA ASN A 735 -29.31 5.48 -19.99
C ASN A 735 -29.67 6.72 -20.88
N LYS A 736 -30.22 6.53 -22.08
CA LYS A 736 -30.64 7.66 -22.92
C LYS A 736 -32.04 8.21 -22.60
N GLY A 737 -32.82 7.61 -21.70
CA GLY A 737 -34.17 8.03 -21.32
C GLY A 737 -34.28 8.79 -19.99
N GLY A 738 -33.20 8.93 -19.21
CA GLY A 738 -33.15 9.75 -18.00
C GLY A 738 -32.61 11.16 -18.32
N LYS A 739 -33.26 12.22 -17.81
CA LYS A 739 -32.78 13.59 -17.92
C LYS A 739 -31.29 13.64 -17.66
N GLN A 740 -30.50 13.95 -18.68
CA GLN A 740 -29.04 14.14 -18.54
C GLN A 740 -28.82 15.31 -17.59
N VAL A 741 -28.39 14.99 -16.36
CA VAL A 741 -27.48 15.87 -15.64
C VAL A 741 -26.21 15.86 -16.49
N VAL A 742 -25.92 16.98 -17.16
CA VAL A 742 -24.71 17.12 -17.98
C VAL A 742 -23.53 16.93 -17.01
N ASP A 743 -22.91 15.77 -17.09
CA ASP A 743 -21.72 15.46 -16.29
C ASP A 743 -20.63 16.46 -16.71
N LEU A 744 -20.03 17.13 -15.74
CA LEU A 744 -18.92 18.09 -15.94
C LEU A 744 -17.85 17.48 -16.85
N GLY A 745 -17.61 16.15 -16.77
CA GLY A 745 -16.70 15.41 -17.64
C GLY A 745 -17.09 15.43 -19.12
N THR A 746 -18.37 15.28 -19.46
CA THR A 746 -18.85 15.33 -20.84
C THR A 746 -18.77 16.78 -21.39
N PHE A 747 -18.99 17.75 -20.52
CA PHE A 747 -18.85 19.17 -20.87
C PHE A 747 -17.37 19.54 -21.08
N MET A 748 -16.47 19.03 -20.26
CA MET A 748 -15.02 19.27 -20.34
C MET A 748 -14.40 18.63 -21.61
N ALA A 749 -14.79 17.39 -21.95
CA ALA A 749 -14.29 16.70 -23.15
C ALA A 749 -14.69 17.37 -24.46
N GLN A 750 -15.83 18.06 -24.51
CA GLN A 750 -16.26 18.83 -25.71
C GLN A 750 -15.53 20.18 -25.88
N THR A 751 -14.96 20.71 -24.78
CA THR A 751 -14.26 22.01 -24.79
C THR A 751 -12.77 21.88 -25.14
N ASP A 752 -12.14 20.70 -24.92
CA ASP A 752 -10.69 20.49 -25.11
C ASP A 752 -10.19 20.74 -26.53
N SER A 753 -10.94 20.33 -27.55
CA SER A 753 -10.49 20.51 -28.94
C SER A 753 -10.55 21.95 -29.41
N LYS A 754 -11.43 22.77 -28.83
CA LYS A 754 -11.56 24.20 -29.15
C LYS A 754 -10.56 25.06 -28.36
N LEU A 755 -10.30 24.70 -27.10
CA LEU A 755 -9.43 25.47 -26.22
C LEU A 755 -7.94 25.35 -26.61
N ASN A 756 -7.48 24.15 -27.00
CA ASN A 756 -6.12 23.99 -27.54
C ASN A 756 -5.87 24.78 -28.83
N LYS A 757 -6.91 24.99 -29.64
CA LYS A 757 -6.85 25.87 -30.80
C LYS A 757 -6.79 27.35 -30.43
N GLU A 758 -7.48 27.79 -29.38
CA GLU A 758 -7.53 29.19 -28.96
C GLU A 758 -6.28 29.60 -28.17
N ILE A 759 -5.76 28.71 -27.32
CA ILE A 759 -4.51 28.97 -26.55
C ILE A 759 -3.30 29.00 -27.48
N GLY A 760 -3.19 28.06 -28.44
CA GLY A 760 -2.15 28.07 -29.45
C GLY A 760 -2.21 29.26 -30.41
N ARG A 761 -3.38 29.91 -30.57
CA ARG A 761 -3.52 31.16 -31.32
C ARG A 761 -3.14 32.41 -30.50
N ALA A 762 -3.33 32.37 -29.18
CA ALA A 762 -2.94 33.48 -28.29
C ALA A 762 -1.43 33.56 -28.07
N GLU A 763 -0.71 32.45 -28.19
CA GLU A 763 0.77 32.43 -28.12
C GLU A 763 1.47 33.07 -29.35
N ASN A 764 0.75 33.17 -30.47
CA ASN A 764 1.33 33.64 -31.73
C ASN A 764 0.88 35.06 -32.18
N LYS A 765 0.20 35.85 -31.31
CA LYS A 765 -0.12 37.25 -31.65
C LYS A 765 0.21 38.21 -30.51
N PRO A 766 1.03 39.23 -30.75
CA PRO A 766 1.13 40.37 -29.85
C PRO A 766 -0.14 41.24 -29.96
N ASP A 767 -0.72 41.59 -28.83
CA ASP A 767 -1.72 42.62 -28.59
C ASP A 767 -2.86 42.75 -29.65
N VAL A 768 -3.95 41.95 -29.50
CA VAL A 768 -5.26 42.27 -30.09
C VAL A 768 -6.35 42.05 -29.04
N GLU A 769 -7.16 43.10 -28.89
CA GLU A 769 -8.37 43.17 -28.05
C GLU A 769 -9.36 42.05 -28.35
N LEU A 770 -9.66 41.26 -27.30
CA LEU A 770 -10.76 40.26 -27.34
C LEU A 770 -12.11 40.94 -27.04
N GLY A 771 -12.71 41.46 -28.06
CA GLY A 771 -14.11 41.89 -28.07
C GLY A 771 -15.03 40.80 -28.60
N SER A 772 -16.14 40.64 -27.89
CA SER A 772 -17.39 39.99 -28.27
C SER A 772 -17.39 38.54 -28.76
N LEU A 773 -17.89 37.65 -27.93
CA LEU A 773 -18.69 36.50 -28.37
C LEU A 773 -19.83 36.23 -27.37
N ALA A 774 -21.01 36.18 -27.94
CA ALA A 774 -22.33 36.31 -27.35
C ALA A 774 -22.73 35.23 -26.35
N THR A 775 -23.48 35.70 -25.38
CA THR A 775 -24.40 35.01 -24.47
C THR A 775 -25.29 33.99 -25.16
N ASN A 776 -25.40 32.79 -24.60
CA ASN A 776 -26.61 32.00 -24.67
C ASN A 776 -26.94 31.40 -23.29
N ASP A 777 -28.18 31.58 -22.93
CA ASP A 777 -28.85 31.26 -21.66
C ASP A 777 -28.70 29.79 -21.24
N PHE A 778 -28.39 29.60 -19.98
CA PHE A 778 -28.65 28.32 -19.29
C PHE A 778 -29.50 28.57 -18.04
N GLY A 779 -30.60 27.87 -18.00
CA GLY A 779 -31.64 27.97 -17.01
C GLY A 779 -31.17 27.64 -15.57
N ARG A 780 -31.62 28.45 -14.63
CA ARG A 780 -31.51 28.29 -13.20
C ARG A 780 -32.20 27.01 -12.76
N SER A 781 -31.45 26.07 -12.09
CA SER A 781 -32.04 25.13 -11.17
C SER A 781 -31.61 25.48 -9.77
N ASN A 782 -32.59 25.55 -8.86
CA ASN A 782 -32.44 25.94 -7.45
C ASN A 782 -31.39 25.12 -6.73
N MET A 783 -30.27 25.74 -6.35
CA MET A 783 -29.37 25.26 -5.32
C MET A 783 -29.71 25.96 -4.01
N THR A 784 -30.02 25.17 -3.00
CA THR A 784 -30.16 25.60 -1.61
C THR A 784 -28.83 26.19 -1.11
N THR A 785 -28.91 27.38 -0.57
CA THR A 785 -27.83 28.22 -0.08
C THR A 785 -27.03 27.54 1.02
N ALA A 786 -25.78 27.20 0.72
CA ALA A 786 -24.75 27.06 1.75
C ALA A 786 -24.38 28.47 2.26
N THR A 787 -24.30 28.63 3.55
CA THR A 787 -23.90 29.89 4.22
C THR A 787 -22.54 30.37 3.72
N PRO A 788 -22.41 31.65 3.38
CA PRO A 788 -21.16 32.17 2.83
C PRO A 788 -20.10 32.27 3.94
N PHE A 789 -18.91 31.76 3.68
CA PHE A 789 -17.72 32.12 4.43
C PHE A 789 -17.50 33.61 4.35
N THR A 790 -17.33 34.23 5.51
CA THR A 790 -17.13 35.66 5.69
C THR A 790 -15.82 36.12 5.06
N ASN A 791 -15.87 37.30 4.45
CA ASN A 791 -14.81 38.01 3.77
C ASN A 791 -13.47 38.03 4.51
N TYR A 792 -12.42 37.51 3.91
CA TYR A 792 -11.05 37.80 4.27
C TYR A 792 -10.73 39.26 3.96
N HIS A 793 -10.67 40.11 4.97
CA HIS A 793 -10.02 41.40 4.87
C HIS A 793 -8.51 41.22 4.96
N LYS A 794 -7.78 41.68 3.95
CA LYS A 794 -6.33 41.83 3.97
C LYS A 794 -5.92 42.68 5.13
N THR A 795 -5.43 42.11 6.22
CA THR A 795 -4.58 42.80 7.18
C THR A 795 -3.13 42.58 6.81
N ALA A 796 -2.42 43.66 6.55
CA ALA A 796 -0.96 43.64 6.34
C ALA A 796 -0.28 42.99 7.56
N PRO A 797 0.84 42.27 7.40
CA PRO A 797 1.52 41.62 8.49
C PRO A 797 1.87 42.66 9.58
N ARG A 798 1.35 42.44 10.80
CA ARG A 798 1.73 43.22 11.96
C ARG A 798 3.23 43.09 12.19
N LYS A 799 3.93 44.22 12.21
CA LYS A 799 5.32 44.32 12.68
C LYS A 799 5.40 43.75 14.08
N ARG A 800 6.31 42.81 14.32
CA ARG A 800 6.65 42.34 15.68
C ARG A 800 7.04 43.51 16.56
N PRO A 801 6.71 43.51 17.86
CA PRO A 801 7.24 44.49 18.79
C PRO A 801 8.78 44.39 18.79
N GLU A 802 9.44 45.51 18.59
CA GLU A 802 10.87 45.67 18.79
C GLU A 802 11.21 45.45 20.27
N GLY A 803 11.77 44.29 20.61
CA GLY A 803 12.14 44.00 22.00
C GLY A 803 12.88 42.70 22.27
N ALA A 804 12.91 41.74 21.34
CA ALA A 804 13.69 40.50 21.50
C ALA A 804 14.94 40.52 20.62
N ARG A 805 16.08 40.86 21.18
CA ARG A 805 17.39 40.74 20.52
C ARG A 805 17.66 39.25 20.21
N PRO A 806 18.00 38.86 18.98
CA PRO A 806 18.50 37.52 18.70
C PRO A 806 19.86 37.37 19.41
N ASN A 807 20.01 36.28 20.17
CA ASN A 807 21.30 35.89 20.73
C ASN A 807 22.35 35.82 19.60
N GLN A 808 23.30 36.75 19.66
CA GLN A 808 24.50 36.72 18.80
C GLN A 808 25.31 35.49 19.24
N LEU A 809 25.51 34.52 18.32
CA LEU A 809 26.46 33.44 18.47
C LEU A 809 27.83 34.02 18.81
N THR A 810 28.45 33.53 19.88
CA THR A 810 29.78 33.96 20.31
C THR A 810 30.83 33.61 19.24
N HIS A 811 31.94 34.35 19.27
CA HIS A 811 33.04 34.17 18.32
C HIS A 811 33.62 32.74 18.31
N ALA A 812 33.46 31.99 19.41
CA ALA A 812 33.84 30.59 19.58
C ALA A 812 32.94 29.62 18.77
N GLU A 813 31.63 29.88 18.72
CA GLU A 813 30.68 29.07 17.95
C GLU A 813 30.85 29.25 16.44
N LYS A 814 31.20 30.46 15.98
CA LYS A 814 31.55 30.71 14.58
C LYS A 814 32.85 30.02 14.14
N GLN A 815 33.81 29.86 15.04
CA GLN A 815 35.04 29.10 14.75
C GLN A 815 34.82 27.59 14.73
N ARG A 816 33.90 27.08 15.52
CA ARG A 816 33.54 25.65 15.55
C ARG A 816 32.85 25.24 14.26
N SER A 817 31.89 26.01 13.75
CA SER A 817 31.21 25.74 12.48
C SER A 817 32.13 25.79 11.25
N ARG A 818 33.19 26.64 11.28
CA ARG A 818 34.21 26.68 10.23
C ARG A 818 35.20 25.52 10.27
N ARG A 819 35.44 24.91 11.43
CA ARG A 819 36.29 23.70 11.54
C ARG A 819 35.54 22.44 11.09
N GLU A 820 34.24 22.35 11.34
CA GLU A 820 33.42 21.25 10.85
C GLU A 820 33.21 21.27 9.33
N ALA A 821 33.19 22.44 8.69
CA ALA A 821 33.10 22.58 7.24
C ALA A 821 34.40 22.19 6.50
N ASN A 822 35.55 22.29 7.15
CA ASN A 822 36.85 21.95 6.54
C ASN A 822 37.34 20.52 6.85
N GLY A 823 36.61 19.75 7.70
CA GLY A 823 36.98 18.39 8.07
C GLY A 823 36.48 17.29 7.12
N ASN A 824 35.53 17.56 6.27
CA ASN A 824 34.88 16.56 5.38
C ASN A 824 35.47 16.49 3.97
N GLY A 825 36.61 17.09 3.71
CA GLY A 825 37.23 17.13 2.37
C GLY A 825 38.34 16.09 2.09
N ALA A 826 38.67 15.20 3.05
CA ALA A 826 39.87 14.37 2.93
C ALA A 826 39.68 12.84 3.05
N SER A 827 38.50 12.30 2.84
CA SER A 827 38.26 10.84 2.93
C SER A 827 37.48 10.25 1.76
N GLN A 828 37.67 10.74 0.52
CA GLN A 828 37.11 10.08 -0.66
C GLN A 828 38.12 10.00 -1.82
N ARG A 829 39.31 9.52 -1.56
CA ARG A 829 40.20 9.01 -2.61
C ARG A 829 41.09 7.90 -2.05
N PHE A 830 40.55 6.71 -1.91
CA PHE A 830 41.31 5.45 -1.91
C PHE A 830 40.30 4.31 -1.80
N THR A 831 39.89 3.75 -2.90
CA THR A 831 39.55 2.33 -3.11
C THR A 831 38.97 2.14 -4.51
N LEU A 832 39.85 2.10 -5.49
CA LEU A 832 39.59 1.51 -6.80
C LEU A 832 40.87 0.88 -7.30
N ALA A 833 41.22 -0.26 -6.74
CA ALA A 833 42.10 -1.26 -7.33
C ALA A 833 42.02 -2.54 -6.50
N MET A 834 41.60 -3.59 -7.13
CA MET A 834 41.54 -5.02 -6.81
C MET A 834 40.16 -5.59 -6.53
N ILE A 835 39.81 -6.37 -7.51
CA ILE A 835 38.86 -7.44 -7.73
C ILE A 835 37.57 -6.99 -8.35
#